data_00640d50c353b13cf9270df71673107f
#
_entry.id   00640d50c353b13cf9270df71673107f
#
_cell.length_a   1.000
_cell.length_b   1.000
_cell.length_c   1.000
_cell.angle_alpha   90.00
_cell.angle_beta   90.00
_cell.angle_gamma   90.00
#
_symmetry.space_group_name_H-M   'P 1'
#
loop_
_entity.id
_entity.type
_entity.pdbx_description
1 polymer ?
#
loop_
_entity_poly.entity_id
_entity_poly.type
_entity_poly.pdbx_seq_one_letter_code
_entity_poly.pdbx_strand_id
1 'polypeptide(L)'
;MSTEPARLKKTLTLFDVYAISTGAMFSSGFFLLPGLATAKAGPATVLAYFLAGVLILPAMFSVAELSTAMPRAGGAYYFLDRSLGPLAGTVGGLGTWLALILKSAFALVGMGAYLVFFVEDIPIKALAVGLTVAFALLNIFGAKETSGLQRVFVTILVVVLSFFVVQGIGAVVDLGGAEVSRQFTPFLPFGAEGLLATIGLVFVSYAGLTKVASVAEEVQDPDRNLPLGMFLSLATATAIYCVGVFIMIAVLEPSELRSDLTPVATAAEAFFDWLPGRWGLLLIVIAAIAAFASTGNAGILAASRYPLAMARDHLVTPRLATLGRFGTPVPAIVLTSVLMIFVIVALDVEGIAKLASAFQLLVFGLLNVAVIVMRESRIPSYVPGYRSPLYPYVQIVGVVAPIFLIAELGLLAIELSLAVVLVGIAWYVRYVRPNAEVVREGAIYHLFARLGQRRYEGLDGELRTILKEKGLADETPFEHLVTRAAVVDLDEERSFEDVAHDAAVLLADRARLSPARIVQGFLDGSRTGSTPVSGGAALPHLRLPEVDRPELVMVRSRPGLVVSVDTTGDARPDAAERVFAAFFLLSPEEPPGRHLRTLANIASRIDEEPFLREWRRAATEQDLKEVLIQNDRYLGLTVDPAGPTAELVGRALKDVTLPPGVLVALVHREGQIAVPGGSTVLEAGDRLTVIGEAAGIRALADAYRPAPAAP
;
A
#
# COMPACT_ATOMS: atom_id res chain seq x y z
N MET A 1 -18.69 0.50 17.49
CA MET A 1 -18.50 1.66 16.60
C MET A 1 -17.14 1.48 15.91
N SER A 2 -17.13 0.81 14.78
CA SER A 2 -15.97 0.69 13.91
C SER A 2 -15.94 1.93 13.02
N THR A 3 -15.17 2.95 13.41
CA THR A 3 -14.87 4.08 12.54
C THR A 3 -13.93 3.58 11.46
N GLU A 4 -14.42 3.38 10.24
CA GLU A 4 -13.54 3.28 9.08
C GLU A 4 -12.61 4.51 9.07
N PRO A 5 -11.31 4.33 8.77
CA PRO A 5 -10.41 5.46 8.66
C PRO A 5 -10.88 6.36 7.52
N ALA A 6 -11.15 7.64 7.82
CA ALA A 6 -11.51 8.64 6.83
C ALA A 6 -10.47 8.62 5.69
N ARG A 7 -10.92 8.44 4.45
CA ARG A 7 -10.05 8.48 3.27
C ARG A 7 -9.37 9.84 3.15
N LEU A 8 -8.09 9.82 2.88
CA LEU A 8 -7.33 11.04 2.66
C LEU A 8 -7.66 11.62 1.29
N LYS A 9 -7.82 12.95 1.21
CA LYS A 9 -8.07 13.63 -0.07
C LYS A 9 -6.82 13.56 -0.95
N LYS A 10 -6.96 13.21 -2.22
CA LYS A 10 -5.88 13.24 -3.21
C LYS A 10 -5.56 14.68 -3.58
N THR A 11 -4.54 15.24 -2.95
CA THR A 11 -4.15 16.65 -3.13
C THR A 11 -2.72 16.82 -3.65
N LEU A 12 -1.88 15.78 -3.54
CA LEU A 12 -0.47 15.85 -3.90
C LEU A 12 -0.26 15.68 -5.40
N THR A 13 0.39 16.66 -6.01
CA THR A 13 0.76 16.70 -7.44
C THR A 13 2.12 16.00 -7.67
N LEU A 14 2.54 15.88 -8.93
CA LEU A 14 3.89 15.40 -9.30
C LEU A 14 4.99 16.19 -8.60
N PHE A 15 4.86 17.54 -8.56
CA PHE A 15 5.87 18.39 -7.92
C PHE A 15 5.93 18.17 -6.41
N ASP A 16 4.80 17.84 -5.76
CA ASP A 16 4.78 17.50 -4.34
C ASP A 16 5.51 16.18 -4.06
N VAL A 17 5.28 15.15 -4.89
CA VAL A 17 5.98 13.86 -4.80
C VAL A 17 7.48 14.05 -4.98
N TYR A 18 7.89 14.83 -5.99
CA TYR A 18 9.26 15.21 -6.22
C TYR A 18 9.86 15.96 -5.01
N ALA A 19 9.16 16.96 -4.47
CA ALA A 19 9.63 17.75 -3.35
C ALA A 19 9.74 16.92 -2.06
N ILE A 20 8.77 16.04 -1.77
CA ILE A 20 8.81 15.15 -0.60
C ILE A 20 10.00 14.20 -0.67
N SER A 21 10.23 13.58 -1.84
CA SER A 21 11.34 12.66 -2.06
C SER A 21 12.69 13.37 -2.00
N THR A 22 12.84 14.48 -2.75
CA THR A 22 14.06 15.27 -2.86
C THR A 22 14.44 15.87 -1.51
N GLY A 23 13.49 16.49 -0.80
CA GLY A 23 13.74 17.07 0.52
C GLY A 23 14.13 16.02 1.58
N ALA A 24 13.64 14.78 1.42
CA ALA A 24 14.07 13.69 2.29
C ALA A 24 15.47 13.14 1.95
N MET A 25 15.97 13.33 0.73
CA MET A 25 17.33 12.97 0.33
C MET A 25 18.33 14.05 0.75
N PHE A 26 18.08 15.30 0.41
CA PHE A 26 18.98 16.42 0.72
C PHE A 26 18.91 16.83 2.20
N SER A 27 19.68 16.13 3.01
CA SER A 27 19.92 16.50 4.43
C SER A 27 21.30 16.01 4.83
N SER A 28 21.43 15.21 5.88
CA SER A 28 22.70 14.64 6.33
C SER A 28 23.47 13.89 5.24
N GLY A 29 22.78 13.33 4.25
CA GLY A 29 23.41 12.62 3.12
C GLY A 29 24.31 13.49 2.24
N PHE A 30 24.05 14.81 2.16
CA PHE A 30 24.86 15.74 1.41
C PHE A 30 25.70 16.64 2.31
N PHE A 31 25.10 17.16 3.37
CA PHE A 31 25.74 18.18 4.19
C PHE A 31 26.75 17.65 5.22
N LEU A 32 26.64 16.37 5.63
CA LEU A 32 27.48 15.80 6.68
C LEU A 32 28.25 14.56 6.22
N LEU A 33 27.61 13.68 5.46
CA LEU A 33 28.14 12.36 5.14
C LEU A 33 29.39 12.36 4.23
N PRO A 34 29.63 13.34 3.30
CA PRO A 34 30.79 13.32 2.44
C PRO A 34 32.14 13.27 3.19
N GLY A 35 32.27 13.97 4.33
CA GLY A 35 33.47 13.88 5.17
C GLY A 35 33.72 12.46 5.70
N LEU A 36 32.70 11.86 6.33
CA LEU A 36 32.79 10.47 6.82
C LEU A 36 33.02 9.45 5.71
N ALA A 37 32.45 9.67 4.54
CA ALA A 37 32.60 8.81 3.38
C ALA A 37 34.03 8.89 2.80
N THR A 38 34.57 10.12 2.70
CA THR A 38 35.94 10.35 2.19
C THR A 38 37.00 9.79 3.15
N ALA A 39 36.74 9.73 4.45
CA ALA A 39 37.60 9.05 5.41
C ALA A 39 37.79 7.54 5.07
N LYS A 40 36.84 6.91 4.37
CA LYS A 40 36.86 5.47 4.05
C LYS A 40 37.25 5.15 2.60
N ALA A 41 36.83 5.97 1.63
CA ALA A 41 37.09 5.70 0.22
C ALA A 41 38.08 6.72 -0.42
N GLY A 42 38.40 7.81 0.28
CA GLY A 42 39.16 8.89 -0.35
C GLY A 42 38.42 9.49 -1.54
N PRO A 43 39.15 9.82 -2.64
CA PRO A 43 38.52 10.38 -3.85
C PRO A 43 37.46 9.48 -4.50
N ALA A 44 37.54 8.16 -4.32
CA ALA A 44 36.55 7.22 -4.83
C ALA A 44 35.14 7.40 -4.20
N THR A 45 34.99 8.27 -3.22
CA THR A 45 33.69 8.66 -2.64
C THR A 45 32.72 9.15 -3.72
N VAL A 46 33.18 9.86 -4.75
CA VAL A 46 32.31 10.24 -5.90
C VAL A 46 31.70 9.03 -6.57
N LEU A 47 32.52 8.02 -6.83
CA LEU A 47 32.09 6.77 -7.44
C LEU A 47 31.14 6.00 -6.50
N ALA A 48 31.40 6.03 -5.19
CA ALA A 48 30.52 5.39 -4.20
C ALA A 48 29.10 5.99 -4.22
N TYR A 49 28.95 7.32 -4.26
CA TYR A 49 27.66 7.97 -4.40
C TYR A 49 26.94 7.61 -5.71
N PHE A 50 27.68 7.62 -6.84
CA PHE A 50 27.13 7.21 -8.12
C PHE A 50 26.61 5.76 -8.09
N LEU A 51 27.45 4.83 -7.61
CA LEU A 51 27.08 3.41 -7.55
C LEU A 51 25.93 3.16 -6.55
N ALA A 52 25.89 3.86 -5.42
CA ALA A 52 24.74 3.81 -4.50
C ALA A 52 23.45 4.28 -5.18
N GLY A 53 23.51 5.37 -5.96
CA GLY A 53 22.40 5.86 -6.77
C GLY A 53 21.91 4.87 -7.84
N VAL A 54 22.80 4.06 -8.40
CA VAL A 54 22.46 2.98 -9.34
C VAL A 54 21.89 1.77 -8.58
N LEU A 55 22.51 1.37 -7.48
CA LEU A 55 22.09 0.20 -6.70
C LEU A 55 20.76 0.38 -5.96
N ILE A 56 20.27 1.62 -5.82
CA ILE A 56 18.92 1.85 -5.26
C ILE A 56 17.81 1.71 -6.29
N LEU A 57 18.10 1.72 -7.60
CA LEU A 57 17.09 1.61 -8.67
C LEU A 57 16.19 0.38 -8.52
N PRO A 58 16.68 -0.83 -8.19
CA PRO A 58 15.82 -1.98 -7.93
C PRO A 58 14.78 -1.73 -6.86
N ALA A 59 15.19 -1.12 -5.75
CA ALA A 59 14.29 -0.78 -4.67
C ALA A 59 13.29 0.32 -5.08
N MET A 60 13.72 1.33 -5.83
CA MET A 60 12.86 2.37 -6.36
C MET A 60 11.77 1.78 -7.28
N PHE A 61 12.15 0.92 -8.21
CA PHE A 61 11.19 0.27 -9.11
C PHE A 61 10.19 -0.59 -8.33
N SER A 62 10.67 -1.33 -7.33
CA SER A 62 9.80 -2.17 -6.49
C SER A 62 8.85 -1.35 -5.62
N VAL A 63 9.33 -0.25 -5.02
CA VAL A 63 8.47 0.69 -4.27
C VAL A 63 7.45 1.34 -5.18
N ALA A 64 7.84 1.78 -6.38
CA ALA A 64 6.93 2.39 -7.36
C ALA A 64 5.84 1.39 -7.79
N GLU A 65 6.20 0.13 -8.05
CA GLU A 65 5.24 -0.92 -8.41
C GLU A 65 4.25 -1.20 -7.29
N LEU A 66 4.73 -1.42 -6.06
CA LEU A 66 3.88 -1.70 -4.90
C LEU A 66 3.00 -0.50 -4.53
N SER A 67 3.54 0.73 -4.61
CA SER A 67 2.78 1.95 -4.32
C SER A 67 1.70 2.23 -5.35
N THR A 68 1.92 1.88 -6.62
CA THR A 68 0.89 2.02 -7.66
C THR A 68 -0.12 0.87 -7.62
N ALA A 69 0.26 -0.33 -7.19
CA ALA A 69 -0.67 -1.43 -6.96
C ALA A 69 -1.56 -1.19 -5.74
N MET A 70 -0.98 -0.70 -4.66
CA MET A 70 -1.61 -0.56 -3.34
C MET A 70 -1.39 0.85 -2.76
N PRO A 71 -2.02 1.92 -3.31
CA PRO A 71 -1.84 3.30 -2.85
C PRO A 71 -2.56 3.52 -1.52
N ARG A 72 -1.98 3.03 -0.42
CA ARG A 72 -2.48 3.16 0.94
C ARG A 72 -1.43 3.80 1.85
N ALA A 73 -1.89 4.50 2.86
CA ALA A 73 -1.03 4.97 3.94
C ALA A 73 -0.44 3.78 4.72
N GLY A 74 0.86 3.84 5.05
CA GLY A 74 1.56 2.75 5.76
C GLY A 74 2.92 2.42 5.14
N GLY A 75 3.15 2.81 3.88
CA GLY A 75 4.45 2.68 3.22
C GLY A 75 4.97 1.24 3.18
N ALA A 76 6.29 1.09 3.40
CA ALA A 76 6.98 -0.21 3.28
C ALA A 76 6.36 -1.30 4.17
N TYR A 77 5.96 -0.96 5.41
CA TYR A 77 5.30 -1.89 6.33
C TYR A 77 4.07 -2.53 5.69
N TYR A 78 3.16 -1.72 5.14
CA TYR A 78 1.91 -2.18 4.54
C TYR A 78 2.17 -3.14 3.37
N PHE A 79 3.14 -2.81 2.52
CA PHE A 79 3.50 -3.65 1.38
C PHE A 79 4.06 -5.00 1.82
N LEU A 80 4.93 -5.02 2.85
CA LEU A 80 5.53 -6.24 3.36
C LEU A 80 4.50 -7.15 4.04
N ASP A 81 3.59 -6.57 4.82
CA ASP A 81 2.53 -7.32 5.48
C ASP A 81 1.59 -7.99 4.46
N ARG A 82 1.17 -7.25 3.43
CA ARG A 82 0.27 -7.77 2.38
C ARG A 82 0.95 -8.75 1.42
N SER A 83 2.24 -8.59 1.18
CA SER A 83 2.98 -9.48 0.27
C SER A 83 3.49 -10.73 0.96
N LEU A 84 4.17 -10.57 2.09
CA LEU A 84 4.91 -11.63 2.78
C LEU A 84 4.24 -12.12 4.07
N GLY A 85 3.13 -11.48 4.48
CA GLY A 85 2.38 -11.81 5.68
C GLY A 85 2.87 -11.13 6.96
N PRO A 86 2.16 -11.34 8.11
CA PRO A 86 2.36 -10.59 9.34
C PRO A 86 3.74 -10.71 9.97
N LEU A 87 4.45 -11.81 9.74
CA LEU A 87 5.84 -11.96 10.20
C LEU A 87 6.75 -10.94 9.51
N ALA A 88 6.72 -10.90 8.19
CA ALA A 88 7.53 -9.96 7.41
C ALA A 88 7.07 -8.51 7.62
N GLY A 89 5.76 -8.30 7.79
CA GLY A 89 5.18 -7.02 8.20
C GLY A 89 5.74 -6.55 9.54
N THR A 90 5.85 -7.43 10.53
CA THR A 90 6.43 -7.11 11.86
C THR A 90 7.91 -6.76 11.74
N VAL A 91 8.72 -7.59 11.10
CA VAL A 91 10.16 -7.36 10.91
C VAL A 91 10.41 -6.10 10.08
N GLY A 92 9.74 -5.97 8.95
CA GLY A 92 9.88 -4.82 8.05
C GLY A 92 9.34 -3.52 8.65
N GLY A 93 8.27 -3.60 9.44
CA GLY A 93 7.72 -2.46 10.19
C GLY A 93 8.70 -1.95 11.24
N LEU A 94 9.27 -2.83 12.05
CA LEU A 94 10.32 -2.48 13.02
C LEU A 94 11.58 -1.95 12.31
N GLY A 95 12.04 -2.61 11.24
CA GLY A 95 13.20 -2.19 10.47
C GLY A 95 13.03 -0.79 9.86
N THR A 96 11.87 -0.51 9.27
CA THR A 96 11.56 0.80 8.69
C THR A 96 11.44 1.88 9.76
N TRP A 97 10.79 1.57 10.89
CA TRP A 97 10.69 2.48 12.02
C TRP A 97 12.07 2.87 12.56
N LEU A 98 12.95 1.90 12.80
CA LEU A 98 14.32 2.13 13.26
C LEU A 98 15.15 2.87 12.20
N ALA A 99 15.03 2.55 10.92
CA ALA A 99 15.71 3.28 9.84
C ALA A 99 15.33 4.76 9.82
N LEU A 100 14.05 5.09 10.01
CA LEU A 100 13.57 6.47 10.09
C LEU A 100 14.07 7.18 11.36
N ILE A 101 14.09 6.51 12.51
CA ILE A 101 14.64 7.04 13.75
C ILE A 101 16.12 7.39 13.58
N LEU A 102 16.92 6.45 13.08
CA LEU A 102 18.35 6.63 12.85
C LEU A 102 18.65 7.74 11.85
N LYS A 103 17.91 7.79 10.73
CA LYS A 103 18.03 8.85 9.73
C LYS A 103 17.72 10.23 10.32
N SER A 104 16.67 10.32 11.14
CA SER A 104 16.30 11.57 11.80
C SER A 104 17.29 11.96 12.89
N ALA A 105 17.79 11.00 13.66
CA ALA A 105 18.86 11.21 14.62
C ALA A 105 20.13 11.74 13.93
N PHE A 106 20.51 11.14 12.79
CA PHE A 106 21.63 11.57 11.96
C PHE A 106 21.45 13.02 11.45
N ALA A 107 20.23 13.38 11.05
CA ALA A 107 19.91 14.76 10.65
C ALA A 107 20.02 15.76 11.81
N LEU A 108 19.52 15.40 13.01
CA LEU A 108 19.58 16.28 14.17
C LEU A 108 21.01 16.47 14.71
N VAL A 109 21.84 15.41 14.62
CA VAL A 109 23.29 15.53 14.92
C VAL A 109 23.96 16.43 13.88
N GLY A 110 23.65 16.29 12.60
CA GLY A 110 24.12 17.18 11.54
C GLY A 110 23.70 18.64 11.77
N MET A 111 22.45 18.88 12.16
CA MET A 111 21.98 20.21 12.54
C MET A 111 22.80 20.78 13.69
N GLY A 112 23.11 19.94 14.70
CA GLY A 112 23.99 20.35 15.81
C GLY A 112 25.38 20.77 15.33
N ALA A 113 25.99 20.02 14.41
CA ALA A 113 27.31 20.36 13.86
C ALA A 113 27.31 21.72 13.10
N TYR A 114 26.24 22.00 12.34
CA TYR A 114 26.13 23.29 11.62
C TYR A 114 25.77 24.47 12.55
N LEU A 115 25.09 24.24 13.67
CA LEU A 115 24.77 25.28 14.63
C LEU A 115 26.01 25.79 15.40
N VAL A 116 27.09 25.01 15.44
CA VAL A 116 28.39 25.45 16.04
C VAL A 116 28.93 26.70 15.34
N PHE A 117 28.62 26.94 14.06
CA PHE A 117 28.96 28.21 13.37
C PHE A 117 28.36 29.47 14.02
N PHE A 118 27.30 29.32 14.82
CA PHE A 118 26.63 30.45 15.49
C PHE A 118 26.91 30.47 17.00
N VAL A 119 27.18 29.35 17.61
CA VAL A 119 27.34 29.21 19.05
C VAL A 119 28.48 28.23 19.31
N GLU A 120 29.62 28.79 19.66
CA GLU A 120 30.86 28.05 20.01
C GLU A 120 30.65 27.23 21.30
N ASP A 121 31.36 26.13 21.45
CA ASP A 121 31.41 25.27 22.65
C ASP A 121 30.14 24.52 23.09
N ILE A 122 29.10 24.42 22.24
CA ILE A 122 27.96 23.59 22.58
C ILE A 122 28.23 22.14 22.20
N PRO A 123 28.01 21.16 23.11
CA PRO A 123 28.13 19.74 22.78
C PRO A 123 27.07 19.32 21.76
N ILE A 124 27.51 18.89 20.56
CA ILE A 124 26.64 18.52 19.44
C ILE A 124 25.55 17.53 19.86
N LYS A 125 25.91 16.50 20.65
CA LYS A 125 24.94 15.50 21.15
C LYS A 125 23.88 16.11 22.06
N ALA A 126 24.24 17.01 22.98
CA ALA A 126 23.28 17.67 23.88
C ALA A 126 22.30 18.55 23.08
N LEU A 127 22.82 19.27 22.08
CA LEU A 127 21.99 20.07 21.19
C LEU A 127 21.02 19.19 20.35
N ALA A 128 21.50 18.08 19.79
CA ALA A 128 20.66 17.14 19.06
C ALA A 128 19.55 16.53 19.94
N VAL A 129 19.83 16.23 21.21
CA VAL A 129 18.82 15.78 22.18
C VAL A 129 17.80 16.89 22.45
N GLY A 130 18.23 18.11 22.67
CA GLY A 130 17.33 19.27 22.87
C GLY A 130 16.41 19.50 21.68
N LEU A 131 16.96 19.43 20.45
CA LEU A 131 16.20 19.53 19.20
C LEU A 131 15.20 18.37 19.05
N THR A 132 15.59 17.13 19.43
CA THR A 132 14.68 15.98 19.43
C THR A 132 13.48 16.24 20.34
N VAL A 133 13.70 16.76 21.56
CA VAL A 133 12.62 17.10 22.49
C VAL A 133 11.74 18.22 21.93
N ALA A 134 12.34 19.27 21.38
CA ALA A 134 11.60 20.40 20.79
C ALA A 134 10.69 19.93 19.64
N PHE A 135 11.21 19.15 18.69
CA PHE A 135 10.43 18.62 17.59
C PHE A 135 9.41 17.57 18.04
N ALA A 136 9.69 16.76 19.07
CA ALA A 136 8.71 15.87 19.66
C ALA A 136 7.50 16.65 20.21
N LEU A 137 7.73 17.72 20.95
CA LEU A 137 6.69 18.61 21.47
C LEU A 137 5.88 19.23 20.33
N LEU A 138 6.54 19.78 19.29
CA LEU A 138 5.85 20.31 18.10
C LEU A 138 4.92 19.27 17.45
N ASN A 139 5.38 18.03 17.31
CA ASN A 139 4.58 16.95 16.75
C ASN A 139 3.42 16.55 17.66
N ILE A 140 3.57 16.59 18.98
CA ILE A 140 2.49 16.35 19.95
C ILE A 140 1.40 17.41 19.83
N PHE A 141 1.78 18.69 19.69
CA PHE A 141 0.82 19.80 19.47
C PHE A 141 0.17 19.78 18.08
N GLY A 142 0.60 18.89 17.18
CA GLY A 142 -0.02 18.72 15.88
C GLY A 142 0.36 19.76 14.83
N ALA A 143 1.53 20.41 14.97
CA ALA A 143 2.08 21.29 13.98
C ALA A 143 2.39 20.49 12.69
N LYS A 144 1.49 20.58 11.71
CA LYS A 144 1.66 19.92 10.41
C LYS A 144 2.47 20.84 9.49
N GLU A 145 3.56 20.32 8.95
CA GLU A 145 4.14 20.92 7.76
C GLU A 145 3.12 20.81 6.62
N THR A 146 2.71 21.95 6.08
CA THR A 146 1.86 21.95 4.88
C THR A 146 2.73 21.57 3.67
N SER A 147 2.18 20.80 2.73
CA SER A 147 2.86 20.46 1.47
C SER A 147 3.38 21.70 0.73
N GLY A 148 2.70 22.82 0.88
CA GLY A 148 3.12 24.12 0.33
C GLY A 148 4.44 24.62 0.92
N LEU A 149 4.62 24.54 2.25
CA LEU A 149 5.85 24.96 2.91
C LEU A 149 7.03 24.05 2.51
N GLN A 150 6.80 22.76 2.38
CA GLN A 150 7.80 21.81 1.92
C GLN A 150 8.25 22.09 0.48
N ARG A 151 7.32 22.44 -0.43
CA ARG A 151 7.67 22.88 -1.79
C ARG A 151 8.63 24.08 -1.76
N VAL A 152 8.32 25.09 -0.96
CA VAL A 152 9.16 26.31 -0.85
C VAL A 152 10.56 25.93 -0.33
N PHE A 153 10.65 25.17 0.74
CA PHE A 153 11.94 24.77 1.30
C PHE A 153 12.77 23.94 0.32
N VAL A 154 12.18 22.98 -0.36
CA VAL A 154 12.91 22.14 -1.33
C VAL A 154 13.33 22.97 -2.55
N THR A 155 12.47 23.88 -3.03
CA THR A 155 12.85 24.77 -4.13
C THR A 155 14.04 25.64 -3.76
N ILE A 156 14.01 26.30 -2.59
CA ILE A 156 15.12 27.11 -2.08
C ILE A 156 16.38 26.24 -1.95
N LEU A 157 16.25 25.05 -1.36
CA LEU A 157 17.37 24.13 -1.18
C LEU A 157 18.02 23.73 -2.50
N VAL A 158 17.21 23.34 -3.50
CA VAL A 158 17.72 22.97 -4.84
C VAL A 158 18.39 24.17 -5.51
N VAL A 159 17.83 25.38 -5.38
CA VAL A 159 18.43 26.61 -5.92
C VAL A 159 19.78 26.89 -5.25
N VAL A 160 19.85 26.82 -3.93
CA VAL A 160 21.11 27.04 -3.16
C VAL A 160 22.16 25.98 -3.52
N LEU A 161 21.77 24.70 -3.60
CA LEU A 161 22.70 23.64 -3.99
C LEU A 161 23.13 23.75 -5.46
N SER A 162 22.25 24.18 -6.36
CA SER A 162 22.61 24.46 -7.74
C SER A 162 23.60 25.62 -7.83
N PHE A 163 23.41 26.66 -7.02
CA PHE A 163 24.34 27.78 -6.92
C PHE A 163 25.71 27.34 -6.38
N PHE A 164 25.72 26.51 -5.31
CA PHE A 164 26.94 25.87 -4.81
C PHE A 164 27.67 25.08 -5.90
N VAL A 165 26.95 24.28 -6.68
CA VAL A 165 27.52 23.47 -7.77
C VAL A 165 28.10 24.38 -8.87
N VAL A 166 27.40 25.43 -9.28
CA VAL A 166 27.87 26.35 -10.34
C VAL A 166 29.14 27.07 -9.91
N GLN A 167 29.17 27.63 -8.69
CA GLN A 167 30.34 28.31 -8.15
C GLN A 167 31.51 27.36 -7.93
N GLY A 168 31.23 26.17 -7.36
CA GLY A 168 32.23 25.15 -7.12
C GLY A 168 32.86 24.63 -8.43
N ILE A 169 32.09 24.48 -9.53
CA ILE A 169 32.66 24.15 -10.84
C ILE A 169 33.61 25.25 -11.31
N GLY A 170 33.23 26.53 -11.12
CA GLY A 170 34.09 27.67 -11.42
C GLY A 170 35.42 27.56 -10.68
N ALA A 171 35.37 27.35 -9.35
CA ALA A 171 36.57 27.17 -8.52
C ALA A 171 37.46 26.01 -8.98
N VAL A 172 36.85 24.86 -9.34
CA VAL A 172 37.59 23.70 -9.87
C VAL A 172 38.29 24.03 -11.20
N VAL A 173 37.63 24.80 -12.07
CA VAL A 173 38.25 25.27 -13.34
C VAL A 173 39.43 26.20 -13.06
N ASP A 174 39.30 27.12 -12.09
CA ASP A 174 40.34 28.05 -11.69
C ASP A 174 41.56 27.37 -11.07
N LEU A 175 41.35 26.27 -10.30
CA LEU A 175 42.44 25.43 -9.74
C LEU A 175 43.31 24.78 -10.84
N GLY A 176 42.69 24.49 -11.97
CA GLY A 176 43.38 23.83 -13.09
C GLY A 176 43.51 22.32 -12.93
N GLY A 177 43.62 21.65 -14.08
CA GLY A 177 43.60 20.16 -14.14
C GLY A 177 44.72 19.45 -13.38
N ALA A 178 45.90 20.05 -13.26
CA ALA A 178 47.06 19.45 -12.56
C ALA A 178 46.79 19.35 -11.05
N GLU A 179 46.22 20.40 -10.44
CA GLU A 179 45.90 20.41 -9.02
C GLU A 179 44.75 19.48 -8.71
N VAL A 180 43.69 19.50 -9.50
CA VAL A 180 42.56 18.55 -9.37
C VAL A 180 43.07 17.10 -9.47
N SER A 181 43.94 16.80 -10.45
CA SER A 181 44.52 15.43 -10.59
C SER A 181 45.32 15.01 -9.35
N ARG A 182 45.99 15.95 -8.71
CA ARG A 182 46.75 15.69 -7.45
C ARG A 182 45.80 15.27 -6.33
N GLN A 183 44.68 15.97 -6.15
CA GLN A 183 43.68 15.67 -5.12
C GLN A 183 43.01 14.30 -5.32
N PHE A 184 42.91 13.85 -6.58
CA PHE A 184 42.33 12.56 -6.92
C PHE A 184 43.36 11.40 -7.01
N THR A 185 44.61 11.61 -6.64
CA THR A 185 45.66 10.59 -6.72
C THR A 185 46.25 10.24 -5.35
N PRO A 186 46.19 8.98 -4.88
CA PRO A 186 45.60 7.81 -5.54
C PRO A 186 44.08 7.81 -5.48
N PHE A 187 43.38 7.38 -6.53
CA PHE A 187 41.91 7.39 -6.60
C PHE A 187 41.27 6.41 -5.61
N LEU A 188 41.87 5.26 -5.39
CA LEU A 188 41.40 4.19 -4.46
C LEU A 188 42.42 3.96 -3.33
N PRO A 189 42.70 4.93 -2.44
CA PRO A 189 43.71 4.79 -1.41
C PRO A 189 43.45 3.64 -0.41
N PHE A 190 42.18 3.26 -0.24
CA PHE A 190 41.70 2.20 0.68
C PHE A 190 41.21 0.95 -0.07
N GLY A 191 41.55 0.83 -1.37
CA GLY A 191 41.17 -0.30 -2.19
C GLY A 191 39.68 -0.45 -2.45
N ALA A 192 39.30 -1.62 -2.98
CA ALA A 192 37.91 -1.93 -3.29
C ALA A 192 37.03 -2.10 -2.02
N GLU A 193 37.59 -2.59 -0.91
CA GLU A 193 36.90 -2.75 0.36
C GLU A 193 36.43 -1.40 0.90
N GLY A 194 37.30 -0.37 0.91
CA GLY A 194 36.92 0.98 1.30
C GLY A 194 35.81 1.57 0.41
N LEU A 195 35.84 1.31 -0.90
CA LEU A 195 34.79 1.72 -1.84
C LEU A 195 33.46 1.03 -1.51
N LEU A 196 33.45 -0.29 -1.33
CA LEU A 196 32.24 -1.07 -1.06
C LEU A 196 31.60 -0.69 0.30
N ALA A 197 32.41 -0.56 1.35
CA ALA A 197 31.95 -0.08 2.63
C ALA A 197 31.34 1.33 2.54
N THR A 198 31.92 2.19 1.69
CA THR A 198 31.40 3.54 1.47
C THR A 198 30.12 3.55 0.67
N ILE A 199 29.95 2.68 -0.34
CA ILE A 199 28.68 2.51 -1.06
C ILE A 199 27.56 2.15 -0.04
N GLY A 200 27.82 1.20 0.85
CA GLY A 200 26.90 0.84 1.92
C GLY A 200 26.60 2.05 2.85
N LEU A 201 27.62 2.77 3.27
CA LEU A 201 27.49 3.91 4.18
C LEU A 201 26.64 5.04 3.59
N VAL A 202 26.89 5.43 2.33
CA VAL A 202 26.17 6.54 1.70
C VAL A 202 24.75 6.19 1.23
N PHE A 203 24.37 4.92 1.35
CA PHE A 203 23.06 4.45 0.91
C PHE A 203 21.90 5.16 1.64
N VAL A 204 22.09 5.54 2.91
CA VAL A 204 21.10 6.31 3.69
C VAL A 204 20.75 7.65 3.03
N SER A 205 21.65 8.22 2.22
CA SER A 205 21.41 9.48 1.50
C SER A 205 20.22 9.40 0.55
N TYR A 206 19.97 8.21 0.00
CA TYR A 206 18.91 7.94 -0.96
C TYR A 206 17.60 7.44 -0.34
N ALA A 207 17.48 7.39 0.98
CA ALA A 207 16.32 6.83 1.70
C ALA A 207 15.02 7.67 1.61
N GLY A 208 14.94 8.64 0.71
CA GLY A 208 13.74 9.47 0.48
C GLY A 208 12.55 8.71 -0.13
N LEU A 209 12.82 7.61 -0.82
CA LEU A 209 11.82 6.81 -1.54
C LEU A 209 10.74 6.20 -0.60
N THR A 210 11.12 5.74 0.58
CA THR A 210 10.19 5.17 1.56
C THR A 210 9.21 6.20 2.10
N LYS A 211 9.59 7.47 2.12
CA LYS A 211 8.73 8.57 2.55
C LYS A 211 7.60 8.83 1.54
N VAL A 212 7.91 8.74 0.24
CA VAL A 212 6.89 8.86 -0.83
C VAL A 212 5.86 7.74 -0.72
N ALA A 213 6.30 6.50 -0.47
CA ALA A 213 5.39 5.37 -0.28
C ALA A 213 4.38 5.59 0.85
N SER A 214 4.75 6.30 1.91
CA SER A 214 3.85 6.57 3.05
C SER A 214 2.74 7.58 2.76
N VAL A 215 2.88 8.39 1.70
CA VAL A 215 1.89 9.40 1.27
C VAL A 215 1.19 9.03 -0.05
N ALA A 216 1.39 7.82 -0.55
CA ALA A 216 0.87 7.37 -1.84
C ALA A 216 -0.66 7.50 -1.97
N GLU A 217 -1.41 7.38 -0.87
CA GLU A 217 -2.87 7.53 -0.82
C GLU A 217 -3.33 8.96 -1.16
N GLU A 218 -2.51 9.97 -0.85
CA GLU A 218 -2.81 11.39 -1.06
C GLU A 218 -2.41 11.89 -2.45
N VAL A 219 -1.76 11.06 -3.28
CA VAL A 219 -1.23 11.45 -4.58
C VAL A 219 -2.31 11.43 -5.66
N GLN A 220 -2.39 12.52 -6.43
CA GLN A 220 -3.20 12.60 -7.65
C GLN A 220 -2.52 11.76 -8.74
N ASP A 221 -3.30 11.01 -9.50
CA ASP A 221 -2.80 10.16 -10.59
C ASP A 221 -1.56 9.33 -10.18
N PRO A 222 -1.71 8.45 -9.16
CA PRO A 222 -0.58 7.78 -8.52
C PRO A 222 0.23 6.92 -9.48
N ASP A 223 -0.41 6.37 -10.51
CA ASP A 223 0.22 5.47 -11.48
C ASP A 223 1.29 6.18 -12.33
N ARG A 224 1.17 7.49 -12.49
CA ARG A 224 2.13 8.34 -13.21
C ARG A 224 3.02 9.13 -12.25
N ASN A 225 2.41 9.79 -11.25
CA ASN A 225 3.11 10.79 -10.44
C ASN A 225 4.06 10.16 -9.42
N LEU A 226 3.76 8.94 -8.91
CA LEU A 226 4.66 8.26 -7.99
C LEU A 226 5.96 7.84 -8.67
N PRO A 227 5.96 7.00 -9.73
CA PRO A 227 7.21 6.56 -10.34
C PRO A 227 8.01 7.72 -10.93
N LEU A 228 7.34 8.68 -11.61
CA LEU A 228 8.02 9.81 -12.22
C LEU A 228 8.64 10.75 -11.18
N GLY A 229 7.93 11.06 -10.10
CA GLY A 229 8.44 11.88 -9.00
C GLY A 229 9.64 11.23 -8.28
N MET A 230 9.58 9.91 -8.04
CA MET A 230 10.71 9.16 -7.48
C MET A 230 11.92 9.16 -8.41
N PHE A 231 11.72 8.94 -9.70
CA PHE A 231 12.80 8.93 -10.68
C PHE A 231 13.48 10.30 -10.80
N LEU A 232 12.70 11.36 -10.94
CA LEU A 232 13.22 12.73 -11.03
C LEU A 232 13.99 13.13 -9.77
N SER A 233 13.49 12.77 -8.59
CA SER A 233 14.16 13.06 -7.32
C SER A 233 15.48 12.30 -7.18
N LEU A 234 15.50 11.02 -7.56
CA LEU A 234 16.72 10.20 -7.55
C LEU A 234 17.77 10.72 -8.53
N ALA A 235 17.37 11.07 -9.74
CA ALA A 235 18.27 11.65 -10.76
C ALA A 235 18.87 12.97 -10.29
N THR A 236 18.05 13.88 -9.75
CA THR A 236 18.50 15.16 -9.19
C THR A 236 19.44 14.96 -8.02
N ALA A 237 19.10 14.06 -7.07
CA ALA A 237 19.94 13.79 -5.92
C ALA A 237 21.29 13.18 -6.33
N THR A 238 21.28 12.18 -7.21
CA THR A 238 22.51 11.55 -7.69
C THR A 238 23.42 12.54 -8.39
N ALA A 239 22.86 13.41 -9.27
CA ALA A 239 23.64 14.41 -9.98
C ALA A 239 24.29 15.41 -9.00
N ILE A 240 23.52 15.98 -8.07
CA ILE A 240 24.02 16.95 -7.08
C ILE A 240 25.03 16.28 -6.13
N TYR A 241 24.78 15.04 -5.69
CA TYR A 241 25.73 14.32 -4.85
C TYR A 241 27.06 14.07 -5.56
N CYS A 242 27.05 13.54 -6.77
CA CYS A 242 28.28 13.23 -7.50
C CYS A 242 29.08 14.50 -7.78
N VAL A 243 28.44 15.57 -8.29
CA VAL A 243 29.11 16.80 -8.61
C VAL A 243 29.56 17.55 -7.35
N GLY A 244 28.70 17.62 -6.32
CA GLY A 244 29.04 18.32 -5.08
C GLY A 244 30.18 17.63 -4.31
N VAL A 245 30.16 16.30 -4.22
CA VAL A 245 31.27 15.54 -3.62
C VAL A 245 32.54 15.67 -4.42
N PHE A 246 32.45 15.67 -5.76
CA PHE A 246 33.59 15.94 -6.63
C PHE A 246 34.22 17.32 -6.34
N ILE A 247 33.39 18.37 -6.23
CA ILE A 247 33.83 19.72 -5.88
C ILE A 247 34.53 19.73 -4.51
N MET A 248 33.90 19.16 -3.48
CA MET A 248 34.47 19.09 -2.13
C MET A 248 35.85 18.45 -2.11
N ILE A 249 36.02 17.32 -2.82
CA ILE A 249 37.31 16.62 -2.93
C ILE A 249 38.35 17.44 -3.73
N ALA A 250 37.91 18.18 -4.75
CA ALA A 250 38.80 18.97 -5.57
C ALA A 250 39.33 20.23 -4.85
N VAL A 251 38.51 20.87 -3.99
CA VAL A 251 38.85 22.15 -3.36
C VAL A 251 39.36 22.04 -1.91
N LEU A 252 39.09 20.96 -1.21
CA LEU A 252 39.48 20.76 0.17
C LEU A 252 40.69 19.82 0.28
N GLU A 253 41.58 20.12 1.24
CA GLU A 253 42.67 19.20 1.57
C GLU A 253 42.14 17.87 2.10
N PRO A 254 42.64 16.72 1.66
CA PRO A 254 42.13 15.40 2.04
C PRO A 254 42.15 15.12 3.55
N SER A 255 43.11 15.69 4.29
CA SER A 255 43.21 15.56 5.75
C SER A 255 42.12 16.32 6.48
N GLU A 256 41.74 17.48 6.00
CA GLU A 256 40.67 18.31 6.53
C GLU A 256 39.31 17.68 6.25
N LEU A 257 39.04 17.32 4.98
CA LEU A 257 37.77 16.75 4.55
C LEU A 257 37.40 15.45 5.29
N ARG A 258 38.39 14.59 5.62
CA ARG A 258 38.16 13.30 6.29
C ARG A 258 37.64 13.42 7.73
N SER A 259 37.88 14.54 8.39
CA SER A 259 37.43 14.79 9.77
C SER A 259 36.30 15.82 9.85
N ASP A 260 35.91 16.38 8.71
CA ASP A 260 34.93 17.45 8.64
C ASP A 260 33.48 16.93 8.69
N LEU A 261 32.70 17.44 9.64
CA LEU A 261 31.27 17.18 9.77
C LEU A 261 30.40 18.23 9.04
N THR A 262 31.04 19.24 8.45
CA THR A 262 30.40 20.36 7.74
C THR A 262 31.00 20.61 6.34
N PRO A 263 31.33 19.56 5.58
CA PRO A 263 32.20 19.66 4.38
C PRO A 263 31.67 20.60 3.30
N VAL A 264 30.32 20.76 3.20
CA VAL A 264 29.72 21.69 2.24
C VAL A 264 29.96 23.14 2.66
N ALA A 265 29.90 23.44 3.95
CA ALA A 265 30.15 24.78 4.47
C ALA A 265 31.62 25.16 4.31
N THR A 266 32.52 24.24 4.66
CA THR A 266 33.98 24.41 4.49
C THR A 266 34.37 24.59 3.03
N ALA A 267 33.81 23.79 2.12
CA ALA A 267 34.04 23.98 0.69
C ALA A 267 33.50 25.32 0.17
N ALA A 268 32.36 25.75 0.69
CA ALA A 268 31.77 27.06 0.32
C ALA A 268 32.67 28.24 0.74
N GLU A 269 33.38 28.15 1.87
CA GLU A 269 34.36 29.17 2.28
C GLU A 269 35.49 29.33 1.24
N ALA A 270 35.87 28.26 0.56
CA ALA A 270 36.97 28.27 -0.41
C ALA A 270 36.62 29.02 -1.73
N PHE A 271 35.33 29.19 -2.08
CA PHE A 271 34.96 29.82 -3.36
C PHE A 271 33.83 30.86 -3.32
N PHE A 272 33.34 31.19 -2.10
CA PHE A 272 32.38 32.30 -1.93
C PHE A 272 33.00 33.59 -1.36
N ASP A 273 34.30 33.71 -1.35
CA ASP A 273 35.06 34.86 -0.84
C ASP A 273 34.79 36.16 -1.62
N TRP A 274 34.28 36.09 -2.86
CA TRP A 274 33.83 37.22 -3.63
C TRP A 274 32.54 37.88 -3.07
N LEU A 275 31.79 37.16 -2.24
CA LEU A 275 30.62 37.71 -1.53
C LEU A 275 31.08 38.47 -0.28
N PRO A 276 30.58 39.74 -0.09
CA PRO A 276 31.02 40.56 1.04
C PRO A 276 30.73 39.90 2.38
N GLY A 277 31.69 39.88 3.30
CA GLY A 277 31.59 39.24 4.60
C GLY A 277 31.51 37.71 4.48
N ARG A 278 30.66 37.08 5.29
CA ARG A 278 30.48 35.60 5.31
C ARG A 278 29.13 35.18 4.70
N TRP A 279 28.56 35.98 3.79
CA TRP A 279 27.22 35.72 3.24
C TRP A 279 27.12 34.37 2.47
N GLY A 280 28.19 33.97 1.77
CA GLY A 280 28.23 32.69 1.06
C GLY A 280 28.15 31.51 2.01
N LEU A 281 28.94 31.54 3.07
CA LEU A 281 28.91 30.54 4.14
C LEU A 281 27.53 30.53 4.84
N LEU A 282 27.02 31.69 5.23
CA LEU A 282 25.72 31.80 5.91
C LEU A 282 24.59 31.23 5.08
N LEU A 283 24.59 31.45 3.76
CA LEU A 283 23.60 30.91 2.85
C LEU A 283 23.57 29.37 2.90
N ILE A 284 24.75 28.74 2.85
CA ILE A 284 24.88 27.29 2.91
C ILE A 284 24.49 26.76 4.30
N VAL A 285 24.95 27.40 5.36
CA VAL A 285 24.67 26.99 6.76
C VAL A 285 23.17 27.09 7.04
N ILE A 286 22.50 28.15 6.64
CA ILE A 286 21.04 28.32 6.80
C ILE A 286 20.29 27.26 5.99
N ALA A 287 20.71 27.01 4.74
CA ALA A 287 20.09 25.97 3.92
C ALA A 287 20.27 24.56 4.55
N ALA A 288 21.44 24.27 5.07
CA ALA A 288 21.72 23.02 5.78
C ALA A 288 20.84 22.85 7.02
N ILE A 289 20.79 23.87 7.89
CA ILE A 289 19.94 23.87 9.09
C ILE A 289 18.47 23.67 8.73
N ALA A 290 17.97 24.36 7.71
CA ALA A 290 16.59 24.21 7.25
C ALA A 290 16.32 22.78 6.74
N ALA A 291 17.25 22.19 5.96
CA ALA A 291 17.14 20.81 5.47
C ALA A 291 17.16 19.78 6.62
N PHE A 292 18.04 19.96 7.60
CA PHE A 292 18.10 19.11 8.79
C PHE A 292 16.84 19.23 9.67
N ALA A 293 16.37 20.47 9.90
CA ALA A 293 15.17 20.74 10.68
C ALA A 293 13.94 20.08 10.05
N SER A 294 13.77 20.24 8.74
CA SER A 294 12.69 19.59 7.97
C SER A 294 12.79 18.06 8.08
N THR A 295 13.99 17.50 7.89
CA THR A 295 14.20 16.05 7.97
C THR A 295 13.98 15.52 9.39
N GLY A 296 14.46 16.19 10.43
CA GLY A 296 14.30 15.81 11.82
C GLY A 296 12.84 15.84 12.26
N ASN A 297 12.14 16.96 11.98
CA ASN A 297 10.73 17.12 12.32
C ASN A 297 9.82 16.13 11.57
N ALA A 298 9.91 16.12 10.24
CA ALA A 298 9.13 15.20 9.43
C ALA A 298 9.49 13.73 9.67
N GLY A 299 10.73 13.46 10.11
CA GLY A 299 11.18 12.12 10.47
C GLY A 299 10.54 11.60 11.75
N ILE A 300 10.42 12.41 12.80
CA ILE A 300 9.69 12.04 14.02
C ILE A 300 8.22 11.77 13.71
N LEU A 301 7.60 12.64 12.90
CA LEU A 301 6.21 12.47 12.47
C LEU A 301 6.01 11.17 11.68
N ALA A 302 6.86 10.91 10.68
CA ALA A 302 6.76 9.71 9.86
C ALA A 302 7.06 8.44 10.67
N ALA A 303 8.13 8.44 11.48
CA ALA A 303 8.49 7.30 12.30
C ALA A 303 7.39 6.93 13.31
N SER A 304 6.76 7.91 13.97
CA SER A 304 5.67 7.65 14.92
C SER A 304 4.40 7.05 14.29
N ARG A 305 4.21 7.18 12.98
CA ARG A 305 3.10 6.56 12.26
C ARG A 305 3.24 5.04 12.10
N TYR A 306 4.47 4.49 12.16
CA TYR A 306 4.70 3.04 12.07
C TYR A 306 4.16 2.29 13.29
N PRO A 307 4.53 2.62 14.54
CA PRO A 307 3.91 2.01 15.72
C PRO A 307 2.39 2.22 15.76
N LEU A 308 1.88 3.38 15.31
CA LEU A 308 0.45 3.64 15.20
C LEU A 308 -0.23 2.68 14.21
N ALA A 309 0.32 2.52 13.00
CA ALA A 309 -0.22 1.64 11.97
C ALA A 309 -0.15 0.16 12.41
N MET A 310 1.00 -0.26 12.93
CA MET A 310 1.18 -1.62 13.47
C MET A 310 0.23 -1.91 14.65
N ALA A 311 -0.09 -0.91 15.49
CA ALA A 311 -1.04 -1.06 16.58
C ALA A 311 -2.49 -1.19 16.08
N ARG A 312 -2.86 -0.47 15.03
CA ARG A 312 -4.17 -0.62 14.36
C ARG A 312 -4.34 -1.98 13.70
N ASP A 313 -3.23 -2.54 13.24
CA ASP A 313 -3.16 -3.87 12.63
C ASP A 313 -2.89 -4.98 13.66
N HIS A 314 -3.00 -4.67 14.96
CA HIS A 314 -2.81 -5.61 16.10
C HIS A 314 -1.42 -6.28 16.16
N LEU A 315 -0.41 -5.75 15.46
CA LEU A 315 0.96 -6.27 15.49
C LEU A 315 1.76 -5.78 16.70
N VAL A 316 1.34 -4.68 17.31
CA VAL A 316 1.90 -4.16 18.57
C VAL A 316 0.77 -3.72 19.50
N THR A 317 1.11 -3.34 20.74
CA THR A 317 0.11 -2.98 21.76
C THR A 317 -0.85 -1.88 21.29
N PRO A 318 -2.18 -2.03 21.47
CA PRO A 318 -3.19 -1.04 21.09
C PRO A 318 -3.00 0.34 21.73
N ARG A 319 -2.25 0.42 22.84
CA ARG A 319 -1.93 1.70 23.51
C ARG A 319 -1.19 2.67 22.58
N LEU A 320 -0.43 2.18 21.60
CA LEU A 320 0.27 3.01 20.61
C LEU A 320 -0.66 3.61 19.54
N ALA A 321 -1.89 3.10 19.43
CA ALA A 321 -2.92 3.65 18.56
C ALA A 321 -3.74 4.78 19.21
N THR A 322 -3.55 5.06 20.51
CA THR A 322 -4.32 6.09 21.20
C THR A 322 -3.92 7.49 20.75
N LEU A 323 -4.91 8.32 20.44
CA LEU A 323 -4.72 9.70 20.03
C LEU A 323 -4.85 10.64 21.25
N GLY A 324 -3.96 11.62 21.33
CA GLY A 324 -4.01 12.66 22.33
C GLY A 324 -5.07 13.76 22.00
N ARG A 325 -5.10 14.80 22.86
CA ARG A 325 -6.04 15.94 22.75
C ARG A 325 -5.99 16.64 21.38
N PHE A 326 -4.84 16.63 20.71
CA PHE A 326 -4.62 17.29 19.43
C PHE A 326 -4.78 16.35 18.22
N GLY A 327 -5.34 15.13 18.42
CA GLY A 327 -5.49 14.14 17.36
C GLY A 327 -4.17 13.49 16.91
N THR A 328 -3.11 13.62 17.70
CA THR A 328 -1.78 13.07 17.43
C THR A 328 -1.53 11.80 18.25
N PRO A 329 -0.74 10.83 17.74
CA PRO A 329 -0.44 9.59 18.46
C PRO A 329 0.66 9.80 19.51
N VAL A 330 0.32 10.45 20.62
CA VAL A 330 1.28 10.87 21.66
C VAL A 330 2.15 9.71 22.16
N PRO A 331 1.63 8.51 22.50
CA PRO A 331 2.48 7.41 22.97
C PRO A 331 3.50 6.95 21.91
N ALA A 332 3.11 6.93 20.63
CA ALA A 332 4.01 6.55 19.54
C ALA A 332 5.09 7.63 19.30
N ILE A 333 4.74 8.93 19.40
CA ILE A 333 5.70 10.04 19.31
C ILE A 333 6.71 9.96 20.45
N VAL A 334 6.25 9.79 21.69
CA VAL A 334 7.12 9.70 22.86
C VAL A 334 8.07 8.51 22.76
N LEU A 335 7.56 7.32 22.43
CA LEU A 335 8.37 6.12 22.25
C LEU A 335 9.45 6.32 21.18
N THR A 336 9.06 6.88 20.03
CA THR A 336 9.97 7.19 18.91
C THR A 336 11.06 8.17 19.34
N SER A 337 10.69 9.23 20.06
CA SER A 337 11.63 10.26 20.49
C SER A 337 12.58 9.76 21.58
N VAL A 338 12.12 8.96 22.52
CA VAL A 338 12.94 8.32 23.54
C VAL A 338 13.99 7.41 22.90
N LEU A 339 13.56 6.58 21.92
CA LEU A 339 14.49 5.70 21.21
C LEU A 339 15.49 6.51 20.38
N MET A 340 15.06 7.62 19.77
CA MET A 340 15.94 8.53 19.01
C MET A 340 17.00 9.16 19.94
N ILE A 341 16.61 9.63 21.12
CA ILE A 341 17.53 10.17 22.13
C ILE A 341 18.51 9.10 22.57
N PHE A 342 18.04 7.88 22.83
CA PHE A 342 18.91 6.76 23.16
C PHE A 342 19.98 6.53 22.09
N VAL A 343 19.59 6.49 20.82
CA VAL A 343 20.50 6.33 19.68
C VAL A 343 21.55 7.47 19.62
N ILE A 344 21.12 8.73 19.76
CA ILE A 344 22.02 9.90 19.72
C ILE A 344 23.08 9.84 20.85
N VAL A 345 22.69 9.38 22.03
CA VAL A 345 23.60 9.29 23.19
C VAL A 345 24.53 8.09 23.07
N ALA A 346 23.99 6.92 22.71
CA ALA A 346 24.69 5.64 22.71
C ALA A 346 25.68 5.47 21.54
N LEU A 347 25.40 6.06 20.37
CA LEU A 347 26.20 5.86 19.18
C LEU A 347 27.02 7.12 18.82
N ASP A 348 28.08 6.91 18.07
CA ASP A 348 28.77 7.97 17.36
C ASP A 348 28.09 8.28 16.01
N VAL A 349 28.51 9.36 15.36
CA VAL A 349 27.89 9.85 14.13
C VAL A 349 28.00 8.81 12.99
N GLU A 350 29.15 8.13 12.90
CA GLU A 350 29.39 7.09 11.90
C GLU A 350 28.52 5.86 12.16
N GLY A 351 28.40 5.41 13.42
CA GLY A 351 27.54 4.30 13.81
C GLY A 351 26.07 4.55 13.49
N ILE A 352 25.58 5.77 13.74
CA ILE A 352 24.21 6.16 13.37
C ILE A 352 24.00 6.03 11.84
N ALA A 353 24.96 6.54 11.05
CA ALA A 353 24.90 6.48 9.59
C ALA A 353 24.95 5.04 9.04
N LYS A 354 25.86 4.21 9.59
CA LYS A 354 25.97 2.78 9.22
C LYS A 354 24.67 2.03 9.50
N LEU A 355 24.09 2.20 10.68
CA LEU A 355 22.87 1.50 11.06
C LEU A 355 21.66 2.01 10.28
N ALA A 356 21.57 3.31 10.04
CA ALA A 356 20.52 3.88 9.19
C ALA A 356 20.57 3.27 7.77
N SER A 357 21.77 3.14 7.20
CA SER A 357 21.99 2.48 5.91
C SER A 357 21.65 0.99 5.96
N ALA A 358 22.11 0.26 6.97
CA ALA A 358 21.89 -1.19 7.09
C ALA A 358 20.40 -1.54 7.20
N PHE A 359 19.65 -0.83 8.04
CA PHE A 359 18.20 -1.08 8.16
C PHE A 359 17.43 -0.64 6.91
N GLN A 360 17.87 0.42 6.22
CA GLN A 360 17.28 0.81 4.96
C GLN A 360 17.54 -0.23 3.86
N LEU A 361 18.76 -0.77 3.77
CA LEU A 361 19.13 -1.85 2.86
C LEU A 361 18.30 -3.11 3.14
N LEU A 362 18.13 -3.49 4.41
CA LEU A 362 17.29 -4.64 4.81
C LEU A 362 15.84 -4.47 4.31
N VAL A 363 15.23 -3.33 4.54
CA VAL A 363 13.86 -3.04 4.11
C VAL A 363 13.76 -3.06 2.58
N PHE A 364 14.71 -2.49 1.87
CA PHE A 364 14.73 -2.49 0.41
C PHE A 364 14.91 -3.90 -0.17
N GLY A 365 15.74 -4.72 0.46
CA GLY A 365 15.83 -6.14 0.11
C GLY A 365 14.49 -6.86 0.22
N LEU A 366 13.79 -6.67 1.34
CA LEU A 366 12.45 -7.25 1.58
C LEU A 366 11.40 -6.74 0.59
N LEU A 367 11.43 -5.46 0.19
CA LEU A 367 10.51 -4.91 -0.81
C LEU A 367 10.72 -5.50 -2.21
N ASN A 368 11.97 -5.83 -2.58
CA ASN A 368 12.24 -6.56 -3.82
C ASN A 368 11.69 -8.01 -3.76
N VAL A 369 11.83 -8.69 -2.62
CA VAL A 369 11.19 -10.00 -2.38
C VAL A 369 9.66 -9.88 -2.47
N ALA A 370 9.08 -8.82 -1.90
CA ALA A 370 7.64 -8.57 -1.94
C ALA A 370 7.10 -8.49 -3.38
N VAL A 371 7.80 -7.79 -4.30
CA VAL A 371 7.41 -7.72 -5.72
C VAL A 371 7.49 -9.10 -6.38
N ILE A 372 8.55 -9.88 -6.10
CA ILE A 372 8.66 -11.25 -6.64
C ILE A 372 7.45 -12.08 -6.18
N VAL A 373 7.13 -12.06 -4.89
CA VAL A 373 6.01 -12.82 -4.33
C VAL A 373 4.67 -12.34 -4.90
N MET A 374 4.43 -11.03 -5.00
CA MET A 374 3.19 -10.47 -5.57
C MET A 374 3.00 -10.91 -7.02
N ARG A 375 4.04 -10.88 -7.85
CA ARG A 375 3.95 -11.30 -9.25
C ARG A 375 3.78 -12.82 -9.40
N GLU A 376 4.54 -13.61 -8.63
CA GLU A 376 4.49 -15.07 -8.71
C GLU A 376 3.23 -15.66 -8.03
N SER A 377 2.59 -14.93 -7.13
CA SER A 377 1.30 -15.34 -6.56
C SER A 377 0.18 -15.38 -7.62
N ARG A 378 0.34 -14.64 -8.72
CA ARG A 378 -0.64 -14.52 -9.82
C ARG A 378 -2.05 -14.15 -9.34
N ILE A 379 -2.14 -13.34 -8.30
CA ILE A 379 -3.42 -12.82 -7.83
C ILE A 379 -4.04 -11.96 -8.94
N PRO A 380 -5.26 -12.27 -9.44
CA PRO A 380 -5.86 -11.57 -10.58
C PRO A 380 -6.01 -10.07 -10.37
N SER A 381 -6.26 -9.65 -9.13
CA SER A 381 -6.46 -8.25 -8.74
C SER A 381 -5.17 -7.49 -8.47
N TYR A 382 -3.99 -8.12 -8.61
CA TYR A 382 -2.72 -7.40 -8.57
C TYR A 382 -2.45 -6.73 -9.92
N VAL A 383 -2.91 -5.48 -10.05
CA VAL A 383 -2.77 -4.68 -11.28
C VAL A 383 -2.03 -3.38 -10.95
N PRO A 384 -0.68 -3.41 -10.89
CA PRO A 384 0.12 -2.20 -10.69
C PRO A 384 0.03 -1.27 -11.90
N GLY A 385 -0.13 0.04 -11.65
CA GLY A 385 -0.09 1.06 -12.70
C GLY A 385 1.31 1.25 -13.29
N TYR A 386 2.34 0.94 -12.51
CA TYR A 386 3.73 0.89 -12.96
C TYR A 386 4.29 -0.52 -12.72
N ARG A 387 4.95 -1.10 -13.73
CA ARG A 387 5.64 -2.39 -13.63
C ARG A 387 7.15 -2.21 -13.70
N SER A 388 7.85 -2.75 -12.73
CA SER A 388 9.30 -2.78 -12.68
C SER A 388 9.88 -3.43 -13.94
N PRO A 389 10.84 -2.77 -14.63
CA PRO A 389 11.47 -3.32 -15.82
C PRO A 389 12.40 -4.48 -15.50
N LEU A 390 12.79 -5.26 -16.52
CA LEU A 390 13.78 -6.34 -16.44
C LEU A 390 13.52 -7.36 -15.32
N TYR A 391 12.26 -7.57 -14.97
CA TYR A 391 11.86 -8.60 -14.00
C TYR A 391 12.24 -10.01 -14.51
N PRO A 392 12.75 -10.93 -13.66
CA PRO A 392 13.00 -10.81 -12.21
C PRO A 392 14.41 -10.31 -11.87
N TYR A 393 15.28 -10.07 -12.84
CA TYR A 393 16.71 -9.83 -12.63
C TYR A 393 16.99 -8.62 -11.76
N VAL A 394 16.24 -7.53 -11.95
CA VAL A 394 16.40 -6.30 -11.17
C VAL A 394 16.05 -6.56 -9.69
N GLN A 395 14.99 -7.31 -9.41
CA GLN A 395 14.63 -7.66 -8.04
C GLN A 395 15.66 -8.59 -7.39
N ILE A 396 16.22 -9.54 -8.14
CA ILE A 396 17.28 -10.41 -7.63
C ILE A 396 18.52 -9.57 -7.23
N VAL A 397 18.94 -8.64 -8.08
CA VAL A 397 20.02 -7.69 -7.74
C VAL A 397 19.64 -6.87 -6.51
N GLY A 398 18.38 -6.39 -6.43
CA GLY A 398 17.83 -5.64 -5.31
C GLY A 398 17.71 -6.43 -3.99
N VAL A 399 17.83 -7.76 -4.03
CA VAL A 399 17.93 -8.63 -2.83
C VAL A 399 19.39 -8.90 -2.48
N VAL A 400 20.20 -9.26 -3.47
CA VAL A 400 21.59 -9.69 -3.24
C VAL A 400 22.50 -8.51 -2.84
N ALA A 401 22.37 -7.37 -3.54
CA ALA A 401 23.23 -6.21 -3.26
C ALA A 401 23.06 -5.65 -1.83
N PRO A 402 21.84 -5.48 -1.27
CA PRO A 402 21.67 -5.09 0.13
C PRO A 402 22.34 -6.04 1.13
N ILE A 403 22.23 -7.36 0.94
CA ILE A 403 22.85 -8.35 1.83
C ILE A 403 24.36 -8.19 1.82
N PHE A 404 24.93 -8.06 0.62
CA PHE A 404 26.38 -7.84 0.44
C PHE A 404 26.83 -6.51 1.08
N LEU A 405 26.12 -5.41 0.81
CA LEU A 405 26.48 -4.09 1.36
C LEU A 405 26.33 -4.02 2.89
N ILE A 406 25.38 -4.73 3.49
CA ILE A 406 25.28 -4.82 4.96
C ILE A 406 26.51 -5.53 5.53
N ALA A 407 27.01 -6.57 4.87
CA ALA A 407 28.22 -7.27 5.27
C ALA A 407 29.46 -6.35 5.22
N GLU A 408 29.59 -5.53 4.17
CA GLU A 408 30.69 -4.56 4.01
C GLU A 408 30.64 -3.38 5.01
N LEU A 409 29.47 -3.08 5.59
CA LEU A 409 29.35 -2.06 6.64
C LEU A 409 30.01 -2.46 7.98
N GLY A 410 30.36 -3.76 8.14
CA GLY A 410 31.05 -4.31 9.30
C GLY A 410 30.14 -4.95 10.34
N LEU A 411 30.76 -5.56 11.35
CA LEU A 411 30.09 -6.41 12.34
C LEU A 411 28.92 -5.72 13.05
N LEU A 412 29.05 -4.46 13.45
CA LEU A 412 27.99 -3.72 14.11
C LEU A 412 26.71 -3.69 13.29
N ALA A 413 26.80 -3.47 11.97
CA ALA A 413 25.66 -3.44 11.07
C ALA A 413 25.01 -4.82 10.93
N ILE A 414 25.81 -5.87 10.84
CA ILE A 414 25.33 -7.26 10.75
C ILE A 414 24.62 -7.65 12.04
N GLU A 415 25.27 -7.46 13.20
CA GLU A 415 24.73 -7.86 14.51
C GLU A 415 23.40 -7.16 14.82
N LEU A 416 23.32 -5.85 14.60
CA LEU A 416 22.10 -5.11 14.89
C LEU A 416 21.00 -5.35 13.84
N SER A 417 21.34 -5.58 12.57
CA SER A 417 20.35 -6.00 11.57
C SER A 417 19.78 -7.38 11.91
N LEU A 418 20.64 -8.32 12.31
CA LEU A 418 20.21 -9.65 12.76
C LEU A 418 19.38 -9.54 14.05
N ALA A 419 19.78 -8.69 15.00
CA ALA A 419 19.03 -8.45 16.24
C ALA A 419 17.60 -7.95 15.95
N VAL A 420 17.43 -7.01 15.02
CA VAL A 420 16.10 -6.52 14.63
C VAL A 420 15.24 -7.63 14.05
N VAL A 421 15.83 -8.48 13.20
CA VAL A 421 15.14 -9.65 12.62
C VAL A 421 14.73 -10.63 13.73
N LEU A 422 15.66 -10.98 14.62
CA LEU A 422 15.42 -11.93 15.72
C LEU A 422 14.38 -11.38 16.73
N VAL A 423 14.49 -10.11 17.09
CA VAL A 423 13.51 -9.44 17.96
C VAL A 423 12.14 -9.40 17.29
N GLY A 424 12.08 -9.10 15.99
CA GLY A 424 10.85 -9.11 15.22
C GLY A 424 10.20 -10.51 15.17
N ILE A 425 11.01 -11.55 14.96
CA ILE A 425 10.53 -12.96 14.98
C ILE A 425 10.05 -13.34 16.39
N ALA A 426 10.83 -13.04 17.43
CA ALA A 426 10.46 -13.36 18.82
C ALA A 426 9.16 -12.63 19.21
N TRP A 427 9.03 -11.37 18.83
CA TRP A 427 7.81 -10.59 19.04
C TRP A 427 6.62 -11.18 18.29
N TYR A 428 6.80 -11.53 17.03
CA TYR A 428 5.77 -12.19 16.23
C TYR A 428 5.29 -13.48 16.89
N VAL A 429 6.21 -14.37 17.27
CA VAL A 429 5.85 -15.67 17.88
C VAL A 429 5.15 -15.48 19.23
N ARG A 430 5.60 -14.50 20.04
CA ARG A 430 5.10 -14.31 21.42
C ARG A 430 3.83 -13.47 21.48
N TYR A 431 3.66 -12.49 20.61
CA TYR A 431 2.60 -11.49 20.70
C TYR A 431 1.61 -11.57 19.52
N VAL A 432 2.12 -11.60 18.27
CA VAL A 432 1.27 -11.48 17.08
C VAL A 432 0.56 -12.79 16.75
N ARG A 433 1.30 -13.90 16.71
CA ARG A 433 0.78 -15.23 16.36
C ARG A 433 -0.36 -15.72 17.26
N PRO A 434 -0.34 -15.51 18.60
CA PRO A 434 -1.44 -15.91 19.48
C PRO A 434 -2.68 -15.02 19.36
N ASN A 435 -2.59 -13.86 18.70
CA ASN A 435 -3.68 -12.91 18.60
C ASN A 435 -4.63 -13.32 17.46
N ALA A 436 -5.82 -13.82 17.82
CA ALA A 436 -6.86 -14.26 16.88
C ALA A 436 -7.40 -13.15 15.95
N GLU A 437 -7.15 -11.87 16.27
CA GLU A 437 -7.55 -10.73 15.45
C GLU A 437 -6.63 -10.51 14.23
N VAL A 438 -5.45 -11.16 14.22
CA VAL A 438 -4.49 -11.11 13.09
C VAL A 438 -4.78 -12.26 12.12
N VAL A 439 -5.95 -12.25 11.49
CA VAL A 439 -6.29 -13.19 10.41
C VAL A 439 -6.00 -12.50 9.07
N ARG A 440 -4.71 -12.47 8.69
CA ARG A 440 -4.30 -11.88 7.41
C ARG A 440 -3.37 -12.82 6.66
N GLU A 441 -3.71 -13.00 5.40
CA GLU A 441 -2.97 -13.87 4.49
C GLU A 441 -2.22 -12.99 3.50
N GLY A 442 -0.88 -13.01 3.56
CA GLY A 442 -0.05 -12.34 2.56
C GLY A 442 -0.07 -13.11 1.22
N ALA A 443 0.33 -12.43 0.13
CA ALA A 443 0.44 -13.05 -1.20
C ALA A 443 1.32 -14.31 -1.21
N ILE A 444 2.24 -14.45 -0.26
CA ILE A 444 3.10 -15.63 -0.10
C ILE A 444 2.29 -16.91 0.13
N TYR A 445 1.13 -16.82 0.78
CA TYR A 445 0.24 -17.97 0.99
C TYR A 445 -0.40 -18.44 -0.32
N HIS A 446 -0.75 -17.50 -1.22
CA HIS A 446 -1.20 -17.83 -2.57
C HIS A 446 -0.11 -18.52 -3.41
N LEU A 447 1.15 -18.11 -3.22
CA LEU A 447 2.30 -18.77 -3.86
C LEU A 447 2.45 -20.22 -3.37
N PHE A 448 2.39 -20.45 -2.06
CA PHE A 448 2.46 -21.80 -1.47
C PHE A 448 1.22 -22.63 -1.74
N ALA A 449 0.04 -22.03 -1.81
CA ALA A 449 -1.21 -22.73 -2.14
C ALA A 449 -1.18 -23.31 -3.55
N ARG A 450 -0.54 -22.64 -4.51
CA ARG A 450 -0.29 -23.22 -5.85
C ARG A 450 0.59 -24.47 -5.81
N LEU A 451 1.49 -24.55 -4.83
CA LEU A 451 2.32 -25.74 -4.62
C LEU A 451 1.60 -26.85 -3.83
N GLY A 452 0.53 -26.51 -3.07
CA GLY A 452 -0.12 -27.39 -2.10
C GLY A 452 -1.64 -27.55 -2.18
N GLN A 453 -2.31 -27.13 -3.28
CA GLN A 453 -3.77 -27.30 -3.52
C GLN A 453 -4.75 -26.61 -2.54
N ARG A 454 -4.36 -25.56 -1.81
CA ARG A 454 -5.28 -24.76 -0.98
C ARG A 454 -5.51 -23.37 -1.60
N ARG A 455 -6.74 -22.83 -1.56
CA ARG A 455 -7.09 -21.48 -2.01
C ARG A 455 -7.18 -20.53 -0.82
N TYR A 456 -6.70 -19.30 -1.01
CA TYR A 456 -6.78 -18.18 -0.04
C TYR A 456 -7.34 -16.95 -0.76
N GLU A 457 -8.37 -16.29 -0.23
CA GLU A 457 -9.14 -15.25 -0.94
C GLU A 457 -9.02 -13.83 -0.34
N GLY A 458 -8.57 -13.70 0.91
CA GLY A 458 -8.60 -12.42 1.64
C GLY A 458 -7.88 -11.25 0.94
N LEU A 459 -6.65 -11.46 0.45
CA LEU A 459 -5.88 -10.39 -0.21
C LEU A 459 -6.44 -10.02 -1.58
N ASP A 460 -6.98 -10.97 -2.35
CA ASP A 460 -7.58 -10.69 -3.65
C ASP A 460 -8.77 -9.73 -3.52
N GLY A 461 -9.59 -9.90 -2.47
CA GLY A 461 -10.70 -9.00 -2.15
C GLY A 461 -10.25 -7.57 -1.86
N GLU A 462 -9.18 -7.40 -1.07
CA GLU A 462 -8.61 -6.08 -0.76
C GLU A 462 -8.06 -5.38 -2.02
N LEU A 463 -7.34 -6.12 -2.86
CA LEU A 463 -6.79 -5.60 -4.12
C LEU A 463 -7.90 -5.26 -5.14
N ARG A 464 -8.97 -6.05 -5.22
CA ARG A 464 -10.16 -5.72 -6.04
C ARG A 464 -10.79 -4.42 -5.60
N THR A 465 -10.87 -4.18 -4.29
CA THR A 465 -11.38 -2.91 -3.75
C THR A 465 -10.53 -1.73 -4.21
N ILE A 466 -9.21 -1.86 -4.19
CA ILE A 466 -8.29 -0.84 -4.68
C ILE A 466 -8.47 -0.59 -6.18
N LEU A 467 -8.69 -1.63 -6.98
CA LEU A 467 -8.94 -1.48 -8.41
C LEU A 467 -10.23 -0.73 -8.71
N LYS A 468 -11.32 -1.01 -7.94
CA LYS A 468 -12.59 -0.26 -8.06
C LYS A 468 -12.38 1.23 -7.71
N GLU A 469 -11.59 1.52 -6.68
CA GLU A 469 -11.26 2.91 -6.26
C GLU A 469 -10.45 3.68 -7.32
N LYS A 470 -9.66 2.98 -8.13
CA LYS A 470 -8.92 3.56 -9.26
C LYS A 470 -9.78 3.79 -10.50
N GLY A 471 -11.03 3.32 -10.51
CA GLY A 471 -11.88 3.32 -11.71
C GLY A 471 -11.40 2.34 -12.79
N LEU A 472 -10.54 1.37 -12.45
CA LEU A 472 -9.99 0.37 -13.37
C LEU A 472 -10.79 -0.95 -13.37
N ALA A 473 -11.71 -1.14 -12.42
CA ALA A 473 -12.64 -2.25 -12.38
C ALA A 473 -14.06 -1.69 -12.50
N ASP A 474 -14.69 -1.96 -13.62
CA ASP A 474 -16.14 -1.98 -13.72
C ASP A 474 -16.68 -3.09 -12.82
N GLU A 475 -17.99 -3.01 -12.46
CA GLU A 475 -18.66 -4.10 -11.75
C GLU A 475 -18.30 -5.42 -12.41
N THR A 476 -17.93 -6.41 -11.60
CA THR A 476 -17.54 -7.69 -12.20
C THR A 476 -18.74 -8.26 -12.95
N PRO A 477 -18.53 -8.93 -14.08
CA PRO A 477 -19.63 -9.61 -14.83
C PRO A 477 -20.44 -10.55 -13.93
N PHE A 478 -19.87 -11.02 -12.82
CA PHE A 478 -20.52 -11.85 -11.81
C PHE A 478 -21.48 -11.04 -10.92
N GLU A 479 -21.08 -9.88 -10.44
CA GLU A 479 -21.96 -9.00 -9.65
C GLU A 479 -23.17 -8.55 -10.46
N HIS A 480 -22.97 -8.16 -11.73
CA HIS A 480 -24.07 -7.88 -12.65
C HIS A 480 -25.02 -9.06 -12.86
N LEU A 481 -24.47 -10.28 -12.94
CA LEU A 481 -25.26 -11.48 -13.09
C LEU A 481 -26.13 -11.73 -11.85
N VAL A 482 -25.55 -11.66 -10.64
CA VAL A 482 -26.26 -11.88 -9.38
C VAL A 482 -27.30 -10.79 -9.13
N THR A 483 -26.96 -9.54 -9.41
CA THR A 483 -27.89 -8.40 -9.26
C THR A 483 -29.15 -8.60 -10.07
N ARG A 484 -29.05 -9.11 -11.31
CA ARG A 484 -30.17 -9.39 -12.22
C ARG A 484 -30.85 -10.73 -11.95
N ALA A 485 -30.23 -11.61 -11.15
CA ALA A 485 -30.78 -12.95 -10.91
C ALA A 485 -32.20 -12.87 -10.37
N ALA A 486 -33.07 -13.75 -10.86
CA ALA A 486 -34.36 -13.98 -10.22
C ALA A 486 -34.14 -14.84 -8.98
N VAL A 487 -34.96 -14.60 -7.94
CA VAL A 487 -34.92 -15.37 -6.70
C VAL A 487 -36.26 -16.06 -6.53
N VAL A 488 -36.20 -17.35 -6.19
CA VAL A 488 -37.34 -18.18 -5.85
C VAL A 488 -37.16 -18.63 -4.40
N ASP A 489 -38.04 -18.21 -3.51
CA ASP A 489 -38.03 -18.58 -2.08
C ASP A 489 -39.14 -19.59 -1.81
N LEU A 490 -38.79 -20.77 -1.34
CA LEU A 490 -39.70 -21.89 -1.16
C LEU A 490 -39.86 -22.21 0.33
N ASP A 491 -41.10 -22.04 0.82
CA ASP A 491 -41.49 -22.40 2.19
C ASP A 491 -42.05 -23.83 2.28
N GLU A 492 -42.43 -24.43 1.15
CA GLU A 492 -43.01 -25.77 1.07
C GLU A 492 -42.01 -26.75 0.44
N GLU A 493 -42.15 -28.04 0.77
CA GLU A 493 -41.36 -29.10 0.18
C GLU A 493 -41.79 -29.34 -1.27
N ARG A 494 -40.85 -29.21 -2.22
CA ARG A 494 -41.09 -29.39 -3.64
C ARG A 494 -40.03 -30.32 -4.23
N SER A 495 -40.37 -30.98 -5.33
CA SER A 495 -39.41 -31.83 -6.04
C SER A 495 -38.34 -30.96 -6.76
N PHE A 496 -37.14 -31.48 -6.94
CA PHE A 496 -36.10 -30.81 -7.74
C PHE A 496 -36.59 -30.58 -9.22
N GLU A 497 -37.39 -31.49 -9.75
CA GLU A 497 -37.93 -31.40 -11.10
C GLU A 497 -38.91 -30.22 -11.25
N ASP A 498 -39.81 -29.99 -10.28
CA ASP A 498 -40.72 -28.85 -10.27
C ASP A 498 -39.95 -27.53 -10.16
N VAL A 499 -38.93 -27.48 -9.28
CA VAL A 499 -38.11 -26.28 -9.12
C VAL A 499 -37.26 -25.98 -10.36
N ALA A 500 -36.73 -27.02 -11.02
CA ALA A 500 -36.02 -26.88 -12.28
C ALA A 500 -36.93 -26.36 -13.38
N HIS A 501 -38.23 -26.77 -13.35
CA HIS A 501 -39.22 -26.27 -14.28
C HIS A 501 -39.50 -24.76 -14.07
N ASP A 502 -39.73 -24.35 -12.82
CA ASP A 502 -39.95 -22.93 -12.49
C ASP A 502 -38.73 -22.06 -12.86
N ALA A 503 -37.52 -22.52 -12.51
CA ALA A 503 -36.29 -21.84 -12.87
C ALA A 503 -36.12 -21.73 -14.38
N ALA A 504 -36.44 -22.78 -15.12
CA ALA A 504 -36.37 -22.78 -16.59
C ALA A 504 -37.39 -21.83 -17.24
N VAL A 505 -38.59 -21.69 -16.69
CA VAL A 505 -39.58 -20.71 -17.15
C VAL A 505 -39.06 -19.29 -17.04
N LEU A 506 -38.47 -18.95 -15.86
CA LEU A 506 -37.88 -17.64 -15.61
C LEU A 506 -36.64 -17.35 -16.48
N LEU A 507 -35.82 -18.37 -16.78
CA LEU A 507 -34.68 -18.24 -17.66
C LEU A 507 -35.09 -18.13 -19.12
N ALA A 508 -36.13 -18.88 -19.53
CA ALA A 508 -36.67 -18.89 -20.90
C ALA A 508 -37.20 -17.53 -21.32
N ASP A 509 -37.92 -16.84 -20.43
CA ASP A 509 -38.44 -15.50 -20.67
C ASP A 509 -37.30 -14.51 -20.96
N ARG A 510 -36.22 -14.61 -20.21
CA ARG A 510 -35.03 -13.73 -20.35
C ARG A 510 -34.15 -14.06 -21.56
N ALA A 511 -34.00 -15.34 -21.87
CA ALA A 511 -33.17 -15.82 -22.97
C ALA A 511 -33.95 -15.96 -24.30
N ARG A 512 -35.27 -15.78 -24.30
CA ARG A 512 -36.17 -15.98 -25.45
C ARG A 512 -36.09 -17.39 -26.03
N LEU A 513 -36.00 -18.39 -25.16
CA LEU A 513 -35.90 -19.81 -25.52
C LEU A 513 -37.12 -20.59 -25.05
N SER A 514 -37.25 -21.84 -25.53
CA SER A 514 -38.32 -22.76 -25.07
C SER A 514 -37.99 -23.26 -23.65
N PRO A 515 -38.91 -23.11 -22.68
CA PRO A 515 -38.69 -23.63 -21.29
C PRO A 515 -38.40 -25.13 -21.29
N ALA A 516 -39.10 -25.93 -22.11
CA ALA A 516 -38.92 -27.38 -22.16
C ALA A 516 -37.49 -27.82 -22.48
N ARG A 517 -36.79 -27.09 -23.35
CA ARG A 517 -35.38 -27.37 -23.69
C ARG A 517 -34.43 -27.09 -22.52
N ILE A 518 -34.70 -26.02 -21.76
CA ILE A 518 -33.89 -25.64 -20.59
C ILE A 518 -34.11 -26.64 -19.44
N VAL A 519 -35.37 -27.03 -19.18
CA VAL A 519 -35.72 -28.05 -18.18
C VAL A 519 -34.98 -29.35 -18.49
N GLN A 520 -35.12 -29.83 -19.74
CA GLN A 520 -34.48 -31.08 -20.12
C GLN A 520 -32.97 -31.03 -19.92
N GLY A 521 -32.30 -29.92 -20.28
CA GLY A 521 -30.87 -29.77 -20.09
C GLY A 521 -30.45 -29.81 -18.63
N PHE A 522 -31.18 -29.18 -17.72
CA PHE A 522 -30.88 -29.23 -16.28
C PHE A 522 -31.13 -30.63 -15.67
N LEU A 523 -32.21 -31.30 -16.07
CA LEU A 523 -32.53 -32.65 -15.62
C LEU A 523 -31.53 -33.68 -16.14
N ASP A 524 -31.14 -33.59 -17.40
CA ASP A 524 -30.11 -34.46 -17.99
C ASP A 524 -28.73 -34.23 -17.27
N GLY A 525 -28.39 -32.97 -17.00
CA GLY A 525 -27.18 -32.61 -16.20
C GLY A 525 -27.21 -33.22 -14.79
N SER A 526 -28.38 -33.24 -14.15
CA SER A 526 -28.51 -33.85 -12.81
C SER A 526 -28.42 -35.38 -12.90
N ARG A 527 -29.02 -36.01 -13.91
CA ARG A 527 -28.99 -37.47 -14.13
C ARG A 527 -27.62 -38.01 -14.53
N THR A 528 -26.82 -37.21 -15.21
CA THR A 528 -25.46 -37.57 -15.65
C THR A 528 -24.37 -37.22 -14.63
N GLY A 529 -24.73 -36.78 -13.41
CA GLY A 529 -23.78 -36.39 -12.39
C GLY A 529 -23.01 -35.09 -12.69
N SER A 530 -23.39 -34.34 -13.73
CA SER A 530 -22.75 -33.08 -14.08
C SER A 530 -23.24 -31.88 -13.24
N THR A 531 -24.23 -32.07 -12.36
CA THR A 531 -24.67 -31.04 -11.42
C THR A 531 -23.85 -31.13 -10.15
N PRO A 532 -22.91 -30.21 -9.87
CA PRO A 532 -22.15 -30.21 -8.63
C PRO A 532 -23.06 -29.97 -7.43
N VAL A 533 -22.89 -30.75 -6.37
CA VAL A 533 -23.52 -30.56 -5.07
C VAL A 533 -22.40 -30.46 -4.03
N SER A 534 -22.38 -29.36 -3.30
CA SER A 534 -21.40 -29.10 -2.22
C SER A 534 -21.99 -28.19 -1.17
N GLY A 535 -21.60 -28.34 0.10
CA GLY A 535 -21.94 -27.44 1.19
C GLY A 535 -23.44 -27.19 1.39
N GLY A 536 -24.33 -28.14 0.98
CA GLY A 536 -25.78 -27.98 1.09
C GLY A 536 -26.38 -27.11 -0.03
N ALA A 537 -25.66 -26.91 -1.14
CA ALA A 537 -26.11 -26.21 -2.34
C ALA A 537 -25.89 -27.05 -3.59
N ALA A 538 -26.74 -26.85 -4.61
CA ALA A 538 -26.63 -27.44 -5.96
C ALA A 538 -26.39 -26.35 -7.02
N LEU A 539 -25.59 -26.68 -8.04
CA LEU A 539 -25.27 -25.80 -9.17
C LEU A 539 -25.69 -26.41 -10.52
N PRO A 540 -26.99 -26.50 -10.81
CA PRO A 540 -27.44 -26.89 -12.14
C PRO A 540 -27.00 -25.86 -13.15
N HIS A 541 -26.30 -26.30 -14.20
CA HIS A 541 -25.83 -25.38 -15.24
C HIS A 541 -25.98 -25.95 -16.65
N LEU A 542 -26.21 -25.06 -17.58
CA LEU A 542 -26.46 -25.40 -18.99
C LEU A 542 -25.79 -24.37 -19.90
N ARG A 543 -25.18 -24.82 -20.98
CA ARG A 543 -24.65 -23.95 -22.03
C ARG A 543 -25.43 -24.19 -23.33
N LEU A 544 -25.85 -23.11 -23.94
CA LEU A 544 -26.58 -23.15 -25.22
C LEU A 544 -26.02 -22.10 -26.18
N PRO A 545 -25.89 -22.46 -27.49
CA PRO A 545 -25.33 -21.52 -28.47
C PRO A 545 -26.26 -20.33 -28.77
N GLU A 546 -27.55 -20.44 -28.48
CA GLU A 546 -28.53 -19.39 -28.70
C GLU A 546 -28.59 -18.36 -27.55
N VAL A 547 -27.80 -18.53 -26.54
CA VAL A 547 -27.74 -17.63 -25.37
C VAL A 547 -26.64 -16.58 -25.59
N ASP A 548 -27.00 -15.30 -25.56
CA ASP A 548 -26.04 -14.21 -25.77
C ASP A 548 -25.25 -13.83 -24.51
N ARG A 549 -25.87 -14.01 -23.35
CA ARG A 549 -25.27 -13.62 -22.04
C ARG A 549 -25.69 -14.57 -20.92
N PRO A 550 -24.86 -14.72 -19.86
CA PRO A 550 -25.24 -15.56 -18.73
C PRO A 550 -26.49 -15.03 -18.02
N GLU A 551 -27.40 -15.93 -17.66
CA GLU A 551 -28.57 -15.66 -16.82
C GLU A 551 -28.58 -16.63 -15.63
N LEU A 552 -29.05 -16.17 -14.47
CA LEU A 552 -29.03 -16.90 -13.20
C LEU A 552 -30.41 -16.86 -12.53
N VAL A 553 -30.83 -18.01 -12.01
CA VAL A 553 -31.95 -18.09 -11.07
C VAL A 553 -31.41 -18.70 -9.77
N MET A 554 -31.67 -18.01 -8.67
CA MET A 554 -31.27 -18.39 -7.32
C MET A 554 -32.48 -18.94 -6.60
N VAL A 555 -32.37 -20.13 -6.03
CA VAL A 555 -33.46 -20.79 -5.31
C VAL A 555 -33.04 -21.02 -3.87
N ARG A 556 -33.85 -20.55 -2.90
CA ARG A 556 -33.76 -20.96 -1.52
C ARG A 556 -34.91 -21.90 -1.19
N SER A 557 -34.61 -23.02 -0.59
CA SER A 557 -35.62 -23.92 0.00
C SER A 557 -35.40 -24.02 1.51
N ARG A 558 -36.39 -23.58 2.29
CA ARG A 558 -36.30 -23.68 3.75
C ARG A 558 -36.41 -25.12 4.25
N PRO A 559 -37.32 -25.98 3.71
CA PRO A 559 -37.36 -27.38 4.08
C PRO A 559 -36.21 -28.20 3.48
N GLY A 560 -35.58 -27.70 2.40
CA GLY A 560 -34.55 -28.37 1.62
C GLY A 560 -35.12 -29.11 0.40
N LEU A 561 -34.36 -29.14 -0.68
CA LEU A 561 -34.63 -29.89 -1.91
C LEU A 561 -33.85 -31.18 -1.89
N VAL A 562 -34.48 -32.28 -2.30
CA VAL A 562 -33.80 -33.56 -2.46
C VAL A 562 -33.28 -33.64 -3.90
N VAL A 563 -31.94 -33.67 -4.04
CA VAL A 563 -31.27 -33.83 -5.32
C VAL A 563 -30.64 -35.22 -5.38
N SER A 564 -30.99 -35.99 -6.40
CA SER A 564 -30.37 -37.27 -6.66
C SER A 564 -29.05 -37.08 -7.39
N VAL A 565 -27.94 -37.50 -6.80
CA VAL A 565 -26.59 -37.39 -7.37
C VAL A 565 -26.10 -38.79 -7.71
N ASP A 566 -25.73 -39.01 -8.96
CA ASP A 566 -25.01 -40.22 -9.36
C ASP A 566 -23.49 -40.00 -9.10
N THR A 567 -22.96 -40.59 -8.04
CA THR A 567 -21.54 -40.48 -7.67
C THR A 567 -20.66 -41.54 -8.32
N THR A 568 -21.23 -42.56 -8.96
CA THR A 568 -20.47 -43.72 -9.46
C THR A 568 -20.48 -43.88 -10.98
N GLY A 569 -21.31 -43.11 -11.72
CA GLY A 569 -21.42 -43.20 -13.18
C GLY A 569 -22.15 -44.45 -13.70
N ASP A 570 -22.74 -45.23 -12.78
CA ASP A 570 -23.43 -46.48 -13.11
C ASP A 570 -24.96 -46.37 -13.26
N ALA A 571 -25.46 -45.13 -13.43
CA ALA A 571 -26.89 -44.81 -13.63
C ALA A 571 -27.82 -45.31 -12.50
N ARG A 572 -27.29 -45.57 -11.30
CA ARG A 572 -28.09 -45.81 -10.11
C ARG A 572 -27.93 -44.62 -9.14
N PRO A 573 -29.05 -43.96 -8.75
CA PRO A 573 -28.97 -42.86 -7.78
C PRO A 573 -28.61 -43.45 -6.39
N ASP A 574 -27.32 -43.47 -6.06
CA ASP A 574 -26.83 -44.06 -4.81
C ASP A 574 -26.90 -43.16 -3.59
N ALA A 575 -27.10 -41.85 -3.78
CA ALA A 575 -27.27 -40.88 -2.70
C ALA A 575 -28.25 -39.77 -3.06
N ALA A 576 -29.19 -39.50 -2.19
CA ALA A 576 -30.05 -38.31 -2.26
C ALA A 576 -29.51 -37.31 -1.24
N GLU A 577 -28.99 -36.16 -1.73
CA GLU A 577 -28.55 -35.10 -0.87
C GLU A 577 -29.62 -34.03 -0.71
N ARG A 578 -29.78 -33.51 0.53
CA ARG A 578 -30.69 -32.40 0.83
C ARG A 578 -29.95 -31.06 0.75
N VAL A 579 -30.34 -30.22 -0.23
CA VAL A 579 -29.74 -28.91 -0.45
C VAL A 579 -30.73 -27.81 -0.09
N PHE A 580 -30.23 -26.69 0.42
CA PHE A 580 -31.02 -25.54 0.85
C PHE A 580 -30.87 -24.33 -0.09
N ALA A 581 -29.92 -24.43 -1.01
CA ALA A 581 -29.68 -23.47 -2.09
C ALA A 581 -29.56 -24.19 -3.42
N ALA A 582 -30.09 -23.61 -4.51
CA ALA A 582 -29.80 -24.05 -5.86
C ALA A 582 -29.59 -22.87 -6.80
N PHE A 583 -28.59 -22.95 -7.66
CA PHE A 583 -28.16 -21.89 -8.55
C PHE A 583 -28.23 -22.36 -10.00
N PHE A 584 -29.35 -22.07 -10.68
CA PHE A 584 -29.59 -22.46 -12.07
C PHE A 584 -28.93 -21.46 -13.00
N LEU A 585 -27.80 -21.86 -13.61
CA LEU A 585 -27.00 -21.02 -14.49
C LEU A 585 -27.21 -21.43 -15.96
N LEU A 586 -27.67 -20.49 -16.78
CA LEU A 586 -27.75 -20.60 -18.24
C LEU A 586 -26.69 -19.69 -18.86
N SER A 587 -25.83 -20.20 -19.73
CA SER A 587 -24.71 -19.46 -20.31
C SER A 587 -24.54 -19.68 -21.80
N PRO A 588 -23.88 -18.75 -22.53
CA PRO A 588 -23.41 -18.96 -23.87
C PRO A 588 -22.49 -20.19 -23.98
N GLU A 589 -22.48 -20.82 -25.15
CA GLU A 589 -21.56 -21.92 -25.40
C GLU A 589 -20.11 -21.44 -25.51
N GLU A 590 -19.87 -20.25 -26.11
CA GLU A 590 -18.56 -19.61 -26.24
C GLU A 590 -18.57 -18.17 -25.68
N PRO A 591 -17.48 -17.72 -25.03
CA PRO A 591 -16.25 -18.45 -24.67
C PRO A 591 -16.40 -19.24 -23.35
N PRO A 592 -15.97 -20.51 -23.31
CA PRO A 592 -16.19 -21.42 -22.17
C PRO A 592 -15.56 -20.90 -20.86
N GLY A 593 -14.50 -20.09 -20.94
CA GLY A 593 -13.81 -19.52 -19.78
C GLY A 593 -14.67 -18.55 -18.95
N ARG A 594 -15.72 -17.95 -19.51
CA ARG A 594 -16.64 -17.07 -18.77
C ARG A 594 -17.60 -17.90 -17.92
N HIS A 595 -18.14 -18.97 -18.47
CA HIS A 595 -19.01 -19.91 -17.78
C HIS A 595 -18.31 -20.56 -16.58
N LEU A 596 -17.10 -21.10 -16.81
CA LEU A 596 -16.30 -21.72 -15.74
C LEU A 596 -15.94 -20.74 -14.63
N ARG A 597 -15.64 -19.48 -14.95
CA ARG A 597 -15.39 -18.44 -13.93
C ARG A 597 -16.63 -18.14 -13.09
N THR A 598 -17.80 -18.07 -13.73
CA THR A 598 -19.07 -17.85 -13.02
C THR A 598 -19.36 -19.01 -12.06
N LEU A 599 -19.24 -20.26 -12.52
CA LEU A 599 -19.39 -21.44 -11.66
C LEU A 599 -18.38 -21.46 -10.51
N ALA A 600 -17.11 -21.13 -10.80
CA ALA A 600 -16.07 -21.07 -9.78
C ALA A 600 -16.36 -20.02 -8.71
N ASN A 601 -16.88 -18.85 -9.09
CA ASN A 601 -17.26 -17.80 -8.14
C ASN A 601 -18.41 -18.26 -7.23
N ILE A 602 -19.43 -18.89 -7.80
CA ILE A 602 -20.56 -19.43 -7.01
C ILE A 602 -20.07 -20.55 -6.08
N ALA A 603 -19.31 -21.52 -6.59
CA ALA A 603 -18.80 -22.65 -5.81
C ALA A 603 -17.89 -22.19 -4.67
N SER A 604 -16.97 -21.24 -4.96
CA SER A 604 -16.08 -20.67 -3.95
C SER A 604 -16.85 -20.05 -2.80
N ARG A 605 -17.96 -19.35 -3.11
CA ARG A 605 -18.80 -18.71 -2.08
C ARG A 605 -19.60 -19.75 -1.27
N ILE A 606 -20.09 -20.80 -1.89
CA ILE A 606 -20.81 -21.89 -1.24
C ILE A 606 -19.91 -22.63 -0.25
N ASP A 607 -18.63 -22.83 -0.58
CA ASP A 607 -17.66 -23.56 0.23
C ASP A 607 -17.21 -22.77 1.48
N GLU A 608 -17.59 -21.49 1.62
CA GLU A 608 -17.31 -20.71 2.83
C GLU A 608 -18.20 -21.14 4.00
N GLU A 609 -17.60 -21.36 5.16
CA GLU A 609 -18.27 -21.86 6.37
C GLU A 609 -19.51 -21.08 6.81
N PRO A 610 -19.59 -19.72 6.69
CA PRO A 610 -20.77 -18.97 7.07
C PRO A 610 -21.91 -18.99 6.04
N PHE A 611 -21.63 -19.32 4.74
CA PHE A 611 -22.56 -19.14 3.62
C PHE A 611 -23.94 -19.77 3.89
N LEU A 612 -24.03 -21.05 4.18
CA LEU A 612 -25.32 -21.74 4.33
C LEU A 612 -26.12 -21.21 5.53
N ARG A 613 -25.44 -20.78 6.58
CA ARG A 613 -26.04 -20.18 7.77
C ARG A 613 -26.66 -18.83 7.45
N GLU A 614 -25.93 -17.98 6.71
CA GLU A 614 -26.38 -16.65 6.27
C GLU A 614 -27.51 -16.78 5.24
N TRP A 615 -27.36 -17.67 4.27
CA TRP A 615 -28.36 -18.01 3.25
C TRP A 615 -29.71 -18.38 3.85
N ARG A 616 -29.69 -19.25 4.86
CA ARG A 616 -30.93 -19.69 5.55
C ARG A 616 -31.54 -18.61 6.43
N ARG A 617 -30.75 -17.66 6.93
CA ARG A 617 -31.19 -16.54 7.78
C ARG A 617 -31.63 -15.31 6.99
N ALA A 618 -31.30 -15.22 5.74
CA ALA A 618 -31.70 -14.10 4.89
C ALA A 618 -33.20 -13.85 4.97
N ALA A 619 -33.61 -12.60 5.19
CA ALA A 619 -35.01 -12.24 5.37
C ALA A 619 -35.68 -11.88 4.04
N THR A 620 -34.92 -11.35 3.09
CA THR A 620 -35.41 -10.84 1.81
C THR A 620 -34.65 -11.44 0.62
N GLU A 621 -35.22 -11.30 -0.58
CA GLU A 621 -34.55 -11.62 -1.85
C GLU A 621 -33.21 -10.88 -1.98
N GLN A 622 -33.16 -9.66 -1.48
CA GLN A 622 -31.98 -8.82 -1.50
C GLN A 622 -30.87 -9.37 -0.60
N ASP A 623 -31.22 -9.81 0.61
CA ASP A 623 -30.23 -10.43 1.51
C ASP A 623 -29.62 -11.69 0.88
N LEU A 624 -30.40 -12.47 0.10
CA LEU A 624 -29.89 -13.64 -0.60
C LEU A 624 -28.87 -13.26 -1.69
N LYS A 625 -29.11 -12.16 -2.42
CA LYS A 625 -28.14 -11.63 -3.39
C LYS A 625 -26.86 -11.13 -2.70
N GLU A 626 -27.00 -10.43 -1.60
CA GLU A 626 -25.87 -9.94 -0.79
C GLU A 626 -25.01 -11.10 -0.26
N VAL A 627 -25.63 -12.16 0.25
CA VAL A 627 -24.93 -13.37 0.70
C VAL A 627 -24.11 -13.99 -0.41
N LEU A 628 -24.57 -13.99 -1.66
CA LEU A 628 -23.84 -14.57 -2.78
C LEU A 628 -22.72 -13.64 -3.31
N ILE A 629 -22.92 -12.30 -3.26
CA ILE A 629 -21.93 -11.31 -3.74
C ILE A 629 -20.84 -11.08 -2.68
N GLN A 630 -21.12 -11.31 -1.39
CA GLN A 630 -20.22 -11.04 -0.26
C GLN A 630 -19.73 -9.59 -0.18
N ASN A 631 -20.55 -8.64 -0.61
CA ASN A 631 -20.22 -7.23 -0.56
C ASN A 631 -21.12 -6.51 0.45
N ASP A 632 -20.58 -6.11 1.61
CA ASP A 632 -21.16 -5.13 2.55
C ASP A 632 -21.44 -3.76 1.89
N ARG A 633 -21.36 -3.66 0.57
CA ARG A 633 -21.32 -2.43 -0.24
C ARG A 633 -22.47 -2.31 -1.23
N TYR A 634 -23.43 -3.20 -1.14
CA TYR A 634 -24.61 -3.22 -2.01
C TYR A 634 -25.90 -3.19 -1.18
N LEU A 635 -26.85 -2.33 -1.55
CA LEU A 635 -28.17 -2.25 -0.94
C LEU A 635 -29.22 -2.04 -2.04
N GLY A 636 -30.24 -2.88 -2.08
CA GLY A 636 -31.44 -2.63 -2.87
C GLY A 636 -32.51 -1.95 -2.02
N LEU A 637 -33.00 -0.82 -2.47
CA LEU A 637 -34.11 -0.11 -1.86
C LEU A 637 -35.29 -0.04 -2.84
N THR A 638 -36.49 -0.37 -2.41
CA THR A 638 -37.70 -0.12 -3.17
C THR A 638 -38.32 1.18 -2.68
N VAL A 639 -38.63 2.09 -3.60
CA VAL A 639 -39.30 3.36 -3.29
C VAL A 639 -40.80 3.07 -3.09
N ASP A 640 -41.17 2.88 -1.83
CA ASP A 640 -42.54 2.53 -1.42
C ASP A 640 -43.22 3.73 -0.76
N PRO A 641 -44.31 4.28 -1.34
CA PRO A 641 -45.02 5.40 -0.74
C PRO A 641 -45.67 5.09 0.62
N ALA A 642 -45.84 3.82 0.97
CA ALA A 642 -46.36 3.37 2.25
C ALA A 642 -45.29 2.89 3.24
N GLY A 643 -44.00 2.84 2.79
CA GLY A 643 -42.89 2.31 3.55
C GLY A 643 -41.91 3.38 4.08
N PRO A 644 -40.81 2.94 4.68
CA PRO A 644 -39.76 3.85 5.18
C PRO A 644 -39.14 4.75 4.09
N THR A 645 -39.23 4.36 2.81
CA THR A 645 -38.71 5.09 1.66
C THR A 645 -39.72 6.09 1.06
N ALA A 646 -40.87 6.34 1.72
CA ALA A 646 -41.92 7.24 1.23
C ALA A 646 -41.40 8.66 0.94
N GLU A 647 -40.46 9.13 1.72
CA GLU A 647 -39.83 10.46 1.55
C GLU A 647 -39.00 10.60 0.27
N LEU A 648 -38.64 9.51 -0.36
CA LEU A 648 -37.86 9.50 -1.63
C LEU A 648 -38.75 9.73 -2.84
N VAL A 649 -40.07 9.47 -2.73
CA VAL A 649 -41.01 9.61 -3.84
C VAL A 649 -41.08 11.06 -4.32
N GLY A 650 -40.87 11.28 -5.62
CA GLY A 650 -40.93 12.61 -6.24
C GLY A 650 -39.65 13.46 -6.03
N ARG A 651 -38.64 12.98 -5.31
CA ARG A 651 -37.38 13.70 -5.16
C ARG A 651 -36.43 13.37 -6.30
N ALA A 652 -35.66 14.38 -6.75
CA ALA A 652 -34.52 14.15 -7.61
C ALA A 652 -33.33 13.60 -6.82
N LEU A 653 -32.56 12.71 -7.38
CA LEU A 653 -31.42 12.07 -6.69
C LEU A 653 -30.40 13.06 -6.10
N LYS A 654 -30.19 14.21 -6.73
CA LYS A 654 -29.33 15.28 -6.21
C LYS A 654 -29.85 15.90 -4.89
N ASP A 655 -31.15 15.78 -4.63
CA ASP A 655 -31.84 16.32 -3.46
C ASP A 655 -32.01 15.27 -2.35
N VAL A 656 -31.56 14.03 -2.60
CA VAL A 656 -31.54 12.92 -1.63
C VAL A 656 -30.19 12.93 -0.90
N THR A 657 -30.24 13.05 0.43
CA THR A 657 -29.03 13.02 1.26
C THR A 657 -28.58 11.57 1.44
N LEU A 658 -27.58 11.14 0.65
CA LEU A 658 -26.96 9.84 0.81
C LEU A 658 -25.76 9.95 1.77
N PRO A 659 -25.48 8.89 2.57
CA PRO A 659 -24.25 8.84 3.37
C PRO A 659 -23.00 9.03 2.50
N PRO A 660 -21.89 9.57 3.05
CA PRO A 660 -20.64 9.72 2.33
C PRO A 660 -20.16 8.38 1.75
N GLY A 661 -19.68 8.38 0.51
CA GLY A 661 -19.20 7.17 -0.17
C GLY A 661 -20.29 6.22 -0.67
N VAL A 662 -21.55 6.65 -0.71
CA VAL A 662 -22.70 5.89 -1.22
C VAL A 662 -23.26 6.57 -2.46
N LEU A 663 -23.61 5.79 -3.47
CA LEU A 663 -24.28 6.29 -4.67
C LEU A 663 -25.37 5.32 -5.15
N VAL A 664 -26.41 5.84 -5.82
CA VAL A 664 -27.40 5.04 -6.52
C VAL A 664 -26.83 4.70 -7.89
N ALA A 665 -26.49 3.45 -8.10
CA ALA A 665 -25.86 2.97 -9.33
C ALA A 665 -26.88 2.70 -10.45
N LEU A 666 -28.06 2.14 -10.10
CA LEU A 666 -29.11 1.78 -11.06
C LEU A 666 -30.48 2.08 -10.48
N VAL A 667 -31.41 2.47 -11.35
CA VAL A 667 -32.85 2.57 -11.06
C VAL A 667 -33.57 1.61 -11.99
N HIS A 668 -34.35 0.71 -11.38
CA HIS A 668 -35.22 -0.21 -12.09
C HIS A 668 -36.65 0.33 -12.04
N ARG A 669 -37.21 0.67 -13.17
CA ARG A 669 -38.55 1.20 -13.32
C ARG A 669 -39.30 0.43 -14.40
N GLU A 670 -40.43 -0.16 -14.09
CA GLU A 670 -41.30 -0.90 -15.05
C GLU A 670 -40.54 -1.94 -15.91
N GLY A 671 -39.56 -2.62 -15.31
CA GLY A 671 -38.76 -3.63 -16.01
C GLY A 671 -37.61 -3.06 -16.87
N GLN A 672 -37.44 -1.74 -16.91
CA GLN A 672 -36.30 -1.09 -17.55
C GLN A 672 -35.23 -0.72 -16.52
N ILE A 673 -33.97 -0.86 -16.91
CA ILE A 673 -32.81 -0.51 -16.07
C ILE A 673 -32.19 0.76 -16.64
N ALA A 674 -32.10 1.80 -15.81
CA ALA A 674 -31.45 3.05 -16.17
C ALA A 674 -30.31 3.38 -15.21
N VAL A 675 -29.23 3.92 -15.73
CA VAL A 675 -28.17 4.56 -14.92
C VAL A 675 -28.68 5.96 -14.58
N PRO A 676 -28.96 6.27 -13.28
CA PRO A 676 -29.54 7.55 -12.93
C PRO A 676 -28.50 8.67 -12.95
N GLY A 677 -28.93 9.87 -13.34
CA GLY A 677 -28.19 11.11 -13.10
C GLY A 677 -28.75 11.87 -11.90
N GLY A 678 -28.07 12.90 -11.46
CA GLY A 678 -28.51 13.74 -10.32
C GLY A 678 -29.92 14.35 -10.52
N SER A 679 -30.38 14.55 -11.74
CA SER A 679 -31.71 15.05 -12.09
C SER A 679 -32.81 13.96 -12.20
N THR A 680 -32.44 12.69 -12.02
CA THR A 680 -33.42 11.58 -12.07
C THR A 680 -34.37 11.69 -10.88
N VAL A 681 -35.67 11.83 -11.16
CA VAL A 681 -36.73 11.86 -10.14
C VAL A 681 -37.14 10.44 -9.81
N LEU A 682 -37.16 10.11 -8.52
CA LEU A 682 -37.56 8.80 -8.02
C LEU A 682 -39.10 8.70 -7.98
N GLU A 683 -39.64 7.59 -8.48
CA GLU A 683 -41.06 7.33 -8.54
C GLU A 683 -41.44 6.12 -7.65
N ALA A 684 -42.69 6.08 -7.24
CA ALA A 684 -43.20 4.94 -6.49
C ALA A 684 -43.04 3.64 -7.28
N GLY A 685 -42.48 2.62 -6.65
CA GLY A 685 -42.20 1.33 -7.29
C GLY A 685 -40.79 1.23 -7.91
N ASP A 686 -40.02 2.32 -7.97
CA ASP A 686 -38.62 2.26 -8.37
C ASP A 686 -37.81 1.35 -7.44
N ARG A 687 -36.99 0.50 -8.02
CA ARG A 687 -36.02 -0.30 -7.26
C ARG A 687 -34.62 0.29 -7.48
N LEU A 688 -34.04 0.80 -6.42
CA LEU A 688 -32.72 1.43 -6.42
C LEU A 688 -31.67 0.38 -6.12
N THR A 689 -30.66 0.29 -6.94
CA THR A 689 -29.42 -0.40 -6.61
C THR A 689 -28.43 0.62 -6.07
N VAL A 690 -28.17 0.56 -4.78
CA VAL A 690 -27.25 1.47 -4.09
C VAL A 690 -25.94 0.74 -3.83
N ILE A 691 -24.84 1.38 -4.18
CA ILE A 691 -23.51 0.86 -3.93
C ILE A 691 -22.70 1.88 -3.12
N GLY A 692 -21.78 1.40 -2.29
CA GLY A 692 -20.98 2.31 -1.49
C GLY A 692 -20.12 1.64 -0.44
N GLU A 693 -19.59 2.45 0.46
CA GLU A 693 -18.82 1.95 1.59
C GLU A 693 -19.73 1.21 2.59
N ALA A 694 -19.22 0.11 3.17
CA ALA A 694 -19.98 -0.74 4.11
C ALA A 694 -20.63 0.05 5.26
N ALA A 695 -19.97 1.09 5.78
CA ALA A 695 -20.54 1.95 6.81
C ALA A 695 -21.73 2.79 6.30
N GLY A 696 -21.59 3.35 5.08
CA GLY A 696 -22.64 4.14 4.43
C GLY A 696 -23.84 3.29 4.01
N ILE A 697 -23.57 2.09 3.48
CA ILE A 697 -24.63 1.12 3.11
C ILE A 697 -25.39 0.65 4.36
N ARG A 698 -24.70 0.35 5.46
CA ARG A 698 -25.36 0.00 6.74
C ARG A 698 -26.19 1.14 7.28
N ALA A 699 -25.67 2.37 7.29
CA ALA A 699 -26.41 3.55 7.74
C ALA A 699 -27.68 3.77 6.88
N LEU A 700 -27.59 3.55 5.57
CA LEU A 700 -28.74 3.65 4.68
C LEU A 700 -29.75 2.50 4.90
N ALA A 701 -29.26 1.28 5.10
CA ALA A 701 -30.09 0.12 5.42
C ALA A 701 -30.84 0.31 6.74
N ASP A 702 -30.17 0.84 7.77
CA ASP A 702 -30.81 1.11 9.08
C ASP A 702 -31.84 2.24 8.98
N ALA A 703 -31.63 3.24 8.11
CA ALA A 703 -32.58 4.34 7.90
C ALA A 703 -33.85 3.90 7.17
N TYR A 704 -33.75 2.94 6.23
CA TYR A 704 -34.85 2.57 5.34
C TYR A 704 -35.33 1.12 5.45
N ARG A 705 -34.84 0.34 6.41
CA ARG A 705 -35.43 -1.00 6.72
C ARG A 705 -36.73 -0.84 7.50
N PRO A 706 -37.79 -1.57 7.11
CA PRO A 706 -38.98 -1.65 7.95
C PRO A 706 -38.60 -2.26 9.30
N ALA A 707 -39.13 -1.70 10.39
CA ALA A 707 -38.96 -2.27 11.71
C ALA A 707 -39.45 -3.74 11.70
N PRO A 708 -38.71 -4.69 12.33
CA PRO A 708 -39.17 -6.06 12.42
C PRO A 708 -40.56 -6.06 13.05
N ALA A 709 -41.52 -6.70 12.39
CA ALA A 709 -42.87 -6.89 12.97
C ALA A 709 -42.68 -7.54 14.36
N ALA A 710 -43.25 -6.89 15.37
CA ALA A 710 -43.19 -7.41 16.73
C ALA A 710 -43.79 -8.84 16.75
N PRO A 711 -43.27 -9.75 17.59
CA PRO A 711 -43.61 -11.16 17.61
C PRO A 711 -45.10 -11.42 17.95
#